data_ae68648c411e474f79f945e1c3076aa1
#
_entry.id   ae68648c411e474f79f945e1c3076aa1
#
_cell.length_a   1.000
_cell.length_b   1.000
_cell.length_c   1.000
_cell.angle_alpha   90.00
_cell.angle_beta   90.00
_cell.angle_gamma   90.00
#
_symmetry.space_group_name_H-M   'P 1'
#
loop_
_entity.id
_entity.type
_entity.pdbx_description
1 polymer ?
#
loop_
_entity_poly.entity_id
_entity_poly.type
_entity_poly.pdbx_seq_one_letter_code
_entity_poly.pdbx_strand_id
1 'polypeptide(L)'
;MNKKTDILDAWITIEQLSEGSIKKNDQQLRPFDQRMDNEFEGQFIEFITIQKKKTNAKKDVGLVFYFDIFNFQEIINILRKKYKILATEEETNSSEKFTFALYFDEELNFISEKLFFTISGYIRYKNELPKDFFKAEESLRDDLTKQFEDKEFNTVMIDLLKQYNVSLDNCRYGFIKDLENTDVNLHSFFIDDLQKAKKINTGNMERYLTEYSENRQNLDSKSDSQNFNPLLFQEILQPKYYPLGRFPTNPDYSLSFMQEVTVNLALNEKNTIRSVNGPPGTGKTTLLKDIFAELVVQQAADICNLSDKKIKGSLVYWEKAKLGILPFQIAEKNSIVASSNNGAVQNIVNELPQIEAIPEEFREKILEADYFKTIANLEQEPNKKNNTELQDDVNWGTFSLEGGAKANITKLLSKITSIENYLKKEYQSDASVYQEFSKLYNEVFNERNNVQKYYEQMKHAQELKIKYKQESKSYSNEKNQNQNRLNKFIQQSKLQSDSINEEQQKWETILDEVQLEINNLSQESNQLQRNYEVIKSQQPSFFGLKKLFHSAKVSEYFERLNEANEKLNENEKEKRSLSSTKIKAKLELKKAWKDSEQLKKQVKQETAKFNHWSNTQEQNLNELVHKINSIMEQKGQSKIEELDFSKSYEDLQKSNPWFTKKYRIKQSELFILSLKVRKQFLYENSKHLATAKNIWKRQPEYSSKQNGEKLLIESWHWINFVIPIISTTFASFGRMFQHIPENTIGNLFIDEAGQALPQASIGAIFRSKKIMVVGDPSQIKPVLTLDSNVLNLLGQNYQVNEKFVSTEASTQTLVDATSQYGFQKNEDEWIGIPLWVHRRSNYPMFTISNELSYGGLMVQGKPADSAQGQSEWFDISGKANDKFVTEQANFLKAKIMERLEENPDLAGEIYVISPFKHVAYKLATALDSIGFTKREGRKVVNVGTVHTFQGKEAKIVYFVLGADKSSQGAASWAVSDSNMMNVAATRAKEEFYIIGDKTLYASLGSEVANQTISIIEDYNRKTR
;
A
#
# COMPACT_ATOMS: atom_id res chain seq x y z
N MET A 1 -15.78 21.09 -2.89
CA MET A 1 -15.33 19.97 -3.73
C MET A 1 -13.85 20.09 -3.90
N ASN A 2 -13.11 19.07 -3.51
CA ASN A 2 -11.65 19.11 -3.54
C ASN A 2 -11.17 18.96 -4.98
N LYS A 3 -10.43 19.94 -5.42
CA LYS A 3 -9.77 19.90 -6.70
C LYS A 3 -8.61 18.92 -6.61
N LYS A 4 -8.43 18.04 -7.58
CA LYS A 4 -7.33 17.08 -7.67
C LYS A 4 -5.96 17.75 -7.39
N THR A 5 -5.74 18.90 -8.01
CA THR A 5 -4.49 19.65 -7.85
C THR A 5 -4.26 20.14 -6.44
N ASP A 6 -5.32 20.58 -5.75
CA ASP A 6 -5.22 21.09 -4.38
C ASP A 6 -4.84 19.96 -3.41
N ILE A 7 -5.38 18.75 -3.59
CA ILE A 7 -5.00 17.56 -2.82
C ILE A 7 -3.53 17.21 -3.05
N LEU A 8 -3.11 17.18 -4.31
CA LEU A 8 -1.72 16.85 -4.67
C LEU A 8 -0.74 17.92 -4.17
N ASP A 9 -1.12 19.20 -4.19
CA ASP A 9 -0.30 20.28 -3.66
C ASP A 9 -0.19 20.22 -2.13
N ALA A 10 -1.28 19.89 -1.44
CA ALA A 10 -1.25 19.65 -0.01
C ALA A 10 -0.31 18.48 0.35
N TRP A 11 -0.39 17.36 -0.38
CA TRP A 11 0.47 16.20 -0.16
C TRP A 11 1.95 16.49 -0.47
N ILE A 12 2.24 17.26 -1.52
CA ILE A 12 3.61 17.69 -1.83
C ILE A 12 4.16 18.53 -0.67
N THR A 13 3.35 19.45 -0.14
CA THR A 13 3.77 20.29 1.00
C THR A 13 3.99 19.46 2.27
N ILE A 14 3.16 18.45 2.53
CA ILE A 14 3.35 17.50 3.65
C ILE A 14 4.69 16.76 3.50
N GLU A 15 4.98 16.23 2.30
CA GLU A 15 6.23 15.55 2.03
C GLU A 15 7.44 16.49 2.22
N GLN A 16 7.37 17.71 1.67
CA GLN A 16 8.42 18.70 1.80
C GLN A 16 8.66 19.13 3.26
N LEU A 17 7.61 19.27 4.06
CA LEU A 17 7.73 19.57 5.51
C LEU A 17 8.33 18.39 6.28
N SER A 18 8.20 17.18 5.78
CA SER A 18 8.80 15.97 6.37
C SER A 18 10.28 15.82 6.08
N GLU A 19 10.80 16.50 5.06
CA GLU A 19 12.20 16.45 4.61
C GLU A 19 13.18 17.17 5.54
N GLY A 20 14.46 17.02 5.24
CA GLY A 20 15.55 17.77 5.87
C GLY A 20 15.79 17.41 7.34
N SER A 21 15.44 16.20 7.78
CA SER A 21 15.74 15.74 9.14
C SER A 21 17.21 15.43 9.30
N ILE A 22 17.83 15.97 10.35
CA ILE A 22 19.24 15.81 10.69
C ILE A 22 19.38 15.61 12.20
N LYS A 23 20.49 15.01 12.63
CA LYS A 23 20.88 14.98 14.04
C LYS A 23 22.14 15.82 14.20
N LYS A 24 22.01 16.96 14.84
CA LYS A 24 23.12 17.91 15.07
C LYS A 24 24.34 17.25 15.74
N ASN A 25 24.11 16.25 16.58
CA ASN A 25 25.14 15.50 17.32
C ASN A 25 25.51 14.15 16.63
N ASP A 26 25.27 14.00 15.33
CA ASP A 26 25.71 12.82 14.58
C ASP A 26 27.24 12.74 14.57
N GLN A 27 27.78 11.54 14.82
CA GLN A 27 29.23 11.32 14.86
C GLN A 27 29.93 11.51 13.50
N GLN A 28 29.18 11.48 12.41
CA GLN A 28 29.70 11.72 11.06
C GLN A 28 29.77 13.21 10.72
N LEU A 29 29.08 14.06 11.47
CA LEU A 29 29.07 15.49 11.29
C LEU A 29 30.08 16.18 12.21
N ARG A 30 30.66 17.27 11.71
CA ARG A 30 31.62 18.07 12.44
C ARG A 30 31.08 19.49 12.70
N PRO A 31 31.23 20.00 13.92
CA PRO A 31 31.04 21.42 14.20
C PRO A 31 32.20 22.22 13.64
N PHE A 32 31.98 23.51 13.44
CA PHE A 32 33.06 24.43 13.13
C PHE A 32 33.94 24.68 14.35
N ASP A 33 35.25 24.83 14.13
CA ASP A 33 36.17 25.30 15.16
C ASP A 33 36.10 26.85 15.23
N GLN A 34 35.45 27.35 16.24
CA GLN A 34 35.30 28.80 16.48
C GLN A 34 36.62 29.55 16.66
N ARG A 35 37.72 28.85 16.89
CA ARG A 35 39.07 29.46 17.03
C ARG A 35 39.74 29.81 15.71
N MET A 36 39.18 29.39 14.59
CA MET A 36 39.69 29.65 13.24
C MET A 36 38.95 30.77 12.54
N ASP A 37 38.86 31.92 13.12
CA ASP A 37 38.39 33.24 12.62
C ASP A 37 37.79 33.23 11.17
N ASN A 38 36.70 32.49 10.93
CA ASN A 38 36.01 32.41 9.64
C ASN A 38 36.81 31.87 8.43
N GLU A 39 37.85 31.10 8.69
CA GLU A 39 38.67 30.42 7.66
C GLU A 39 37.99 29.08 7.25
N PHE A 40 36.92 29.17 6.49
CA PHE A 40 36.14 28.00 6.09
C PHE A 40 36.86 27.15 5.06
N GLU A 41 37.49 27.79 4.10
CA GLU A 41 38.19 27.12 2.99
C GLU A 41 39.29 26.21 3.52
N GLY A 42 40.18 26.73 4.38
CA GLY A 42 41.24 25.94 4.99
C GLY A 42 40.74 24.76 5.80
N GLN A 43 39.72 24.96 6.64
CA GLN A 43 39.10 23.91 7.45
C GLN A 43 38.50 22.80 6.57
N PHE A 44 37.81 23.13 5.51
CA PHE A 44 37.17 22.17 4.64
C PHE A 44 38.18 21.35 3.84
N ILE A 45 39.19 22.00 3.25
CA ILE A 45 40.26 21.31 2.52
C ILE A 45 41.06 20.38 3.44
N GLU A 46 41.40 20.83 4.62
CA GLU A 46 42.09 19.97 5.62
C GLU A 46 41.23 18.77 5.98
N PHE A 47 39.94 18.97 6.26
CA PHE A 47 39.00 17.91 6.61
C PHE A 47 38.84 16.87 5.49
N ILE A 48 38.59 17.33 4.25
CA ILE A 48 38.52 16.45 3.07
C ILE A 48 39.77 15.63 2.92
N THR A 49 40.98 16.28 3.01
CA THR A 49 42.27 15.63 2.87
C THR A 49 42.46 14.52 3.92
N ILE A 50 42.13 14.79 5.17
CA ILE A 50 42.24 13.83 6.27
C ILE A 50 41.29 12.65 6.07
N GLN A 51 40.02 12.93 5.71
CA GLN A 51 39.02 11.89 5.54
C GLN A 51 39.29 11.02 4.27
N LYS A 52 39.75 11.62 3.21
CA LYS A 52 40.18 10.91 1.98
C LYS A 52 41.27 9.88 2.28
N LYS A 53 42.24 10.26 3.10
CA LYS A 53 43.31 9.37 3.57
C LYS A 53 42.77 8.26 4.47
N LYS A 54 41.99 8.59 5.49
CA LYS A 54 41.39 7.63 6.43
C LYS A 54 40.49 6.59 5.77
N THR A 55 39.73 6.98 4.77
CA THR A 55 38.74 6.11 4.13
C THR A 55 39.31 5.37 2.90
N ASN A 56 40.53 5.66 2.50
CA ASN A 56 41.16 5.09 1.29
C ASN A 56 40.30 5.27 0.06
N ALA A 57 39.61 6.43 -0.06
CA ALA A 57 38.65 6.68 -1.10
C ALA A 57 39.35 6.78 -2.47
N LYS A 58 38.90 5.96 -3.42
CA LYS A 58 39.42 5.89 -4.80
C LYS A 58 38.56 6.63 -5.82
N LYS A 59 37.47 7.22 -5.37
CA LYS A 59 36.45 7.94 -6.17
C LYS A 59 36.49 9.40 -5.82
N ASP A 60 35.82 10.21 -6.64
CA ASP A 60 35.65 11.63 -6.37
C ASP A 60 34.95 11.84 -5.03
N VAL A 61 35.59 12.59 -4.18
CA VAL A 61 35.11 12.86 -2.83
C VAL A 61 34.61 14.30 -2.75
N GLY A 62 33.85 14.61 -1.72
CA GLY A 62 33.35 15.96 -1.53
C GLY A 62 32.95 16.23 -0.08
N LEU A 63 32.34 17.39 0.11
CA LEU A 63 31.85 17.88 1.38
C LEU A 63 30.41 18.31 1.26
N VAL A 64 29.63 18.02 2.30
CA VAL A 64 28.31 18.60 2.49
C VAL A 64 28.34 19.55 3.68
N PHE A 65 27.74 20.74 3.50
CA PHE A 65 27.59 21.73 4.54
C PHE A 65 26.10 21.96 4.82
N TYR A 66 25.67 21.64 6.05
CA TYR A 66 24.31 21.87 6.53
C TYR A 66 24.22 23.21 7.23
N PHE A 67 23.43 24.10 6.66
CA PHE A 67 23.29 25.48 7.11
C PHE A 67 22.06 25.64 7.99
N ASP A 68 22.22 26.26 9.15
CA ASP A 68 21.16 26.62 10.10
C ASP A 68 20.30 25.42 10.53
N ILE A 69 20.86 24.60 11.43
CA ILE A 69 20.14 23.50 12.05
C ILE A 69 19.31 24.04 13.21
N PHE A 70 18.01 23.73 13.19
CA PHE A 70 17.03 24.22 14.15
C PHE A 70 16.03 23.13 14.53
N ASN A 71 15.29 23.34 15.62
CA ASN A 71 14.24 22.42 16.04
C ASN A 71 12.98 22.65 15.18
N PHE A 72 12.40 21.58 14.65
CA PHE A 72 11.19 21.64 13.81
C PHE A 72 10.01 22.27 14.54
N GLN A 73 9.95 22.18 15.88
CA GLN A 73 8.93 22.85 16.69
C GLN A 73 8.88 24.38 16.45
N GLU A 74 10.00 25.00 16.05
CA GLU A 74 10.01 26.42 15.71
C GLU A 74 9.13 26.70 14.48
N ILE A 75 9.17 25.83 13.49
CA ILE A 75 8.33 25.94 12.27
C ILE A 75 6.87 25.78 12.61
N ILE A 76 6.54 24.78 13.43
CA ILE A 76 5.17 24.58 13.90
C ILE A 76 4.66 25.82 14.63
N ASN A 77 5.48 26.43 15.48
CA ASN A 77 5.12 27.65 16.21
C ASN A 77 4.94 28.86 15.29
N ILE A 78 5.78 29.00 14.25
CA ILE A 78 5.65 30.04 13.23
C ILE A 78 4.31 29.89 12.50
N LEU A 79 3.99 28.69 12.04
CA LEU A 79 2.75 28.39 11.33
C LEU A 79 1.53 28.62 12.24
N ARG A 80 1.57 28.12 13.49
CA ARG A 80 0.49 28.34 14.48
C ARG A 80 0.23 29.83 14.71
N LYS A 81 1.29 30.61 14.90
CA LYS A 81 1.19 32.06 15.09
C LYS A 81 0.63 32.76 13.86
N LYS A 82 1.13 32.44 12.67
CA LYS A 82 0.70 33.05 11.40
C LYS A 82 -0.76 32.81 11.12
N TYR A 83 -1.21 31.58 11.33
CA TYR A 83 -2.56 31.12 10.98
C TYR A 83 -3.51 31.03 12.20
N LYS A 84 -3.09 31.51 13.39
CA LYS A 84 -3.90 31.56 14.62
C LYS A 84 -4.45 30.23 15.11
N ILE A 85 -3.64 29.17 15.05
CA ILE A 85 -3.99 27.83 15.51
C ILE A 85 -3.63 27.66 16.98
N LEU A 86 -4.56 27.09 17.77
CA LEU A 86 -4.32 26.79 19.18
C LEU A 86 -3.28 25.70 19.35
N ALA A 87 -2.44 25.80 20.38
CA ALA A 87 -1.55 24.72 20.77
C ALA A 87 -2.36 23.58 21.40
N THR A 88 -2.04 22.32 21.04
CA THR A 88 -2.55 21.13 21.71
C THR A 88 -1.50 20.57 22.66
N GLU A 89 -1.89 19.73 23.58
CA GLU A 89 -1.00 19.00 24.51
C GLU A 89 -0.26 17.82 23.82
N GLU A 90 -0.34 17.68 22.49
CA GLU A 90 0.35 16.65 21.74
C GLU A 90 1.88 16.76 21.91
N GLU A 91 2.56 15.62 21.79
CA GLU A 91 4.01 15.51 21.94
C GLU A 91 4.75 16.56 21.08
N THR A 92 5.65 17.31 21.69
CA THR A 92 6.51 18.25 20.98
C THR A 92 7.40 17.48 20.01
N ASN A 93 7.41 17.86 18.74
CA ASN A 93 8.29 17.28 17.75
C ASN A 93 9.73 17.77 18.00
N SER A 94 10.57 16.88 18.51
CA SER A 94 11.98 17.18 18.82
C SER A 94 12.93 16.96 17.65
N SER A 95 12.42 16.74 16.43
CA SER A 95 13.28 16.52 15.26
C SER A 95 14.02 17.81 14.89
N GLU A 96 15.29 17.67 14.52
CA GLU A 96 16.10 18.77 14.02
C GLU A 96 16.00 18.80 12.49
N LYS A 97 15.93 19.99 11.93
CA LYS A 97 15.91 20.30 10.50
C LYS A 97 17.02 21.29 10.19
N PHE A 98 17.31 21.49 8.91
CA PHE A 98 18.27 22.51 8.45
C PHE A 98 17.61 23.38 7.36
N THR A 99 18.18 24.57 7.13
CA THR A 99 17.63 25.49 6.12
C THR A 99 17.99 25.01 4.71
N PHE A 100 19.27 24.80 4.43
CA PHE A 100 19.74 24.21 3.17
C PHE A 100 21.03 23.41 3.36
N ALA A 101 21.33 22.53 2.43
CA ALA A 101 22.59 21.80 2.34
C ALA A 101 23.33 22.21 1.06
N LEU A 102 24.60 22.62 1.22
CA LEU A 102 25.50 22.96 0.14
C LEU A 102 26.48 21.82 -0.08
N TYR A 103 26.74 21.50 -1.35
CA TYR A 103 27.64 20.43 -1.71
C TYR A 103 28.80 20.98 -2.48
N PHE A 104 29.99 20.52 -2.14
CA PHE A 104 31.24 20.93 -2.74
C PHE A 104 32.06 19.71 -3.17
N ASP A 105 32.82 19.83 -4.24
CA ASP A 105 33.84 18.86 -4.61
C ASP A 105 35.07 18.96 -3.71
N GLU A 106 36.13 18.22 -4.03
CA GLU A 106 37.37 18.25 -3.25
C GLU A 106 38.16 19.56 -3.35
N GLU A 107 37.86 20.37 -4.36
CA GLU A 107 38.48 21.68 -4.62
C GLU A 107 37.58 22.82 -4.12
N LEU A 108 36.48 22.48 -3.42
CA LEU A 108 35.45 23.38 -2.90
C LEU A 108 34.67 24.14 -3.98
N ASN A 109 34.60 23.61 -5.20
CA ASN A 109 33.66 24.13 -6.18
C ASN A 109 32.24 23.79 -5.77
N PHE A 110 31.35 24.77 -5.80
CA PHE A 110 29.96 24.58 -5.45
C PHE A 110 29.23 23.77 -6.54
N ILE A 111 28.56 22.69 -6.11
CA ILE A 111 27.79 21.81 -6.98
C ILE A 111 26.33 22.22 -6.94
N SER A 112 25.96 23.13 -7.80
CA SER A 112 24.63 23.77 -7.77
C SER A 112 23.46 22.76 -7.96
N GLU A 113 23.64 21.71 -8.78
CA GLU A 113 22.61 20.70 -8.98
C GLU A 113 22.33 19.87 -7.72
N LYS A 114 23.29 19.88 -6.77
CA LYS A 114 23.17 19.16 -5.50
C LYS A 114 22.67 20.04 -4.34
N LEU A 115 22.39 21.32 -4.58
CA LEU A 115 21.74 22.16 -3.57
C LEU A 115 20.44 21.50 -3.12
N PHE A 116 20.28 21.37 -1.81
CA PHE A 116 19.03 20.95 -1.20
C PHE A 116 18.50 22.05 -0.27
N PHE A 117 17.40 22.67 -0.66
CA PHE A 117 16.69 23.66 0.16
C PHE A 117 15.49 22.99 0.83
N THR A 118 15.22 23.30 2.10
CA THR A 118 14.07 22.77 2.81
C THR A 118 12.94 23.79 2.87
N ILE A 119 11.69 23.32 2.74
CA ILE A 119 10.52 24.20 2.93
C ILE A 119 10.47 24.74 4.37
N SER A 120 10.97 23.97 5.33
CA SER A 120 11.10 24.39 6.74
C SER A 120 12.03 25.59 6.87
N GLY A 121 13.16 25.59 6.16
CA GLY A 121 14.06 26.73 6.09
C GLY A 121 13.43 27.94 5.42
N TYR A 122 12.66 27.76 4.34
CA TYR A 122 11.90 28.84 3.72
C TYR A 122 10.92 29.49 4.70
N ILE A 123 10.11 28.67 5.40
CA ILE A 123 9.12 29.15 6.37
C ILE A 123 9.79 29.90 7.52
N ARG A 124 10.92 29.36 8.04
CA ARG A 124 11.70 30.04 9.09
C ARG A 124 12.10 31.45 8.70
N TYR A 125 12.38 31.65 7.43
CA TYR A 125 12.89 32.90 6.88
C TYR A 125 11.80 33.88 6.49
N LYS A 126 10.75 33.38 5.80
CA LYS A 126 9.66 34.17 5.25
C LYS A 126 8.43 34.26 6.15
N ASN A 127 8.37 33.43 7.20
CA ASN A 127 7.23 33.31 8.12
C ASN A 127 5.89 32.94 7.42
N GLU A 128 5.96 32.25 6.28
CA GLU A 128 4.79 31.81 5.52
C GLU A 128 5.09 30.62 4.64
N LEU A 129 4.04 29.89 4.24
CA LEU A 129 4.14 28.83 3.23
C LEU A 129 4.45 29.44 1.86
N PRO A 130 5.36 28.84 1.08
CA PRO A 130 5.67 29.32 -0.27
C PRO A 130 4.47 29.08 -1.21
N LYS A 131 4.23 30.00 -2.12
CA LYS A 131 3.26 29.80 -3.21
C LYS A 131 3.75 28.78 -4.23
N ASP A 132 5.05 28.74 -4.48
CA ASP A 132 5.75 27.82 -5.35
C ASP A 132 7.15 27.57 -4.78
N PHE A 133 7.31 26.44 -4.10
CA PHE A 133 8.57 26.12 -3.44
C PHE A 133 9.70 25.83 -4.43
N PHE A 134 9.39 25.15 -5.54
CA PHE A 134 10.39 24.81 -6.54
C PHE A 134 11.00 26.06 -7.19
N LYS A 135 10.19 27.09 -7.41
CA LYS A 135 10.68 28.36 -7.91
C LYS A 135 11.56 29.08 -6.89
N ALA A 136 11.22 28.98 -5.61
CA ALA A 136 12.03 29.55 -4.54
C ALA A 136 13.38 28.84 -4.41
N GLU A 137 13.41 27.52 -4.56
CA GLU A 137 14.66 26.74 -4.57
C GLU A 137 15.53 27.06 -5.78
N GLU A 138 14.93 27.19 -6.96
CA GLU A 138 15.63 27.56 -8.19
C GLU A 138 16.27 28.96 -8.05
N SER A 139 15.51 29.94 -7.54
CA SER A 139 16.04 31.29 -7.30
C SER A 139 17.21 31.27 -6.31
N LEU A 140 17.12 30.48 -5.24
CA LEU A 140 18.22 30.33 -4.28
C LEU A 140 19.43 29.67 -4.95
N ARG A 141 19.23 28.68 -5.80
CA ARG A 141 20.29 28.01 -6.57
C ARG A 141 21.03 28.98 -7.45
N ASP A 142 20.30 29.80 -8.19
CA ASP A 142 20.85 30.79 -9.10
C ASP A 142 21.67 31.86 -8.34
N ASP A 143 21.09 32.37 -7.24
CA ASP A 143 21.77 33.37 -6.39
C ASP A 143 23.05 32.83 -5.78
N LEU A 144 23.03 31.60 -5.24
CA LEU A 144 24.22 30.98 -4.65
C LEU A 144 25.29 30.68 -5.71
N THR A 145 24.85 30.19 -6.87
CA THR A 145 25.75 29.91 -7.96
C THR A 145 26.52 31.16 -8.34
N LYS A 146 25.81 32.26 -8.55
CA LYS A 146 26.40 33.56 -8.88
C LYS A 146 27.34 34.05 -7.75
N GLN A 147 26.95 33.89 -6.49
CA GLN A 147 27.79 34.34 -5.39
C GLN A 147 29.10 33.56 -5.32
N PHE A 148 29.10 32.21 -5.49
CA PHE A 148 30.33 31.41 -5.49
C PHE A 148 31.19 31.60 -6.76
N GLU A 149 30.62 32.10 -7.84
CA GLU A 149 31.39 32.49 -9.05
C GLU A 149 32.04 33.89 -8.92
N ASP A 150 31.35 34.82 -8.30
CA ASP A 150 31.71 36.25 -8.27
C ASP A 150 32.62 36.61 -7.10
N LYS A 151 32.60 35.79 -6.00
CA LYS A 151 33.28 36.14 -4.74
C LYS A 151 34.16 35.00 -4.24
N GLU A 152 35.13 35.32 -3.41
CA GLU A 152 35.94 34.34 -2.68
C GLU A 152 35.06 33.47 -1.75
N PHE A 153 35.39 32.19 -1.60
CA PHE A 153 34.64 31.21 -0.85
C PHE A 153 34.34 31.69 0.58
N ASN A 154 35.36 32.11 1.32
CA ASN A 154 35.18 32.59 2.69
C ASN A 154 34.23 33.79 2.80
N THR A 155 34.26 34.70 1.82
CA THR A 155 33.36 35.85 1.76
C THR A 155 31.92 35.44 1.57
N VAL A 156 31.66 34.48 0.67
CA VAL A 156 30.28 33.93 0.46
C VAL A 156 29.76 33.28 1.74
N MET A 157 30.58 32.47 2.40
CA MET A 157 30.16 31.81 3.65
C MET A 157 29.83 32.83 4.76
N ILE A 158 30.61 33.89 4.92
CA ILE A 158 30.35 34.95 5.88
C ILE A 158 29.10 35.73 5.51
N ASP A 159 28.94 36.09 4.24
CA ASP A 159 27.76 36.82 3.75
C ASP A 159 26.48 36.01 3.99
N LEU A 160 26.49 34.70 3.78
CA LEU A 160 25.37 33.80 4.08
C LEU A 160 25.01 33.79 5.56
N LEU A 161 26.00 33.65 6.45
CA LEU A 161 25.76 33.70 7.90
C LEU A 161 25.12 35.01 8.33
N LYS A 162 25.59 36.14 7.79
CA LYS A 162 25.04 37.47 8.06
C LYS A 162 23.65 37.64 7.48
N GLN A 163 23.47 37.29 6.21
CA GLN A 163 22.18 37.44 5.50
C GLN A 163 21.06 36.68 6.21
N TYR A 164 21.34 35.48 6.71
CA TYR A 164 20.38 34.62 7.38
C TYR A 164 20.40 34.78 8.92
N ASN A 165 21.27 35.61 9.48
CA ASN A 165 21.46 35.80 10.91
C ASN A 165 21.67 34.47 11.67
N VAL A 166 22.55 33.62 11.16
CA VAL A 166 22.80 32.27 11.66
C VAL A 166 24.13 32.18 12.39
N SER A 167 24.13 31.55 13.57
CA SER A 167 25.35 31.22 14.30
C SER A 167 26.01 29.95 13.74
N LEU A 168 27.35 29.94 13.70
CA LEU A 168 28.15 28.76 13.33
C LEU A 168 27.84 27.51 14.17
N ASP A 169 27.40 27.69 15.42
CA ASP A 169 26.99 26.60 16.28
C ASP A 169 25.81 25.80 15.70
N ASN A 170 25.03 26.43 14.85
CA ASN A 170 23.90 25.80 14.15
C ASN A 170 24.28 25.22 12.78
N CYS A 171 25.54 25.23 12.44
CA CYS A 171 26.02 24.64 11.18
C CYS A 171 26.85 23.37 11.43
N ARG A 172 26.80 22.45 10.47
CA ARG A 172 27.61 21.23 10.48
C ARG A 172 28.10 20.91 9.09
N TYR A 173 29.22 20.19 9.00
CA TYR A 173 29.70 19.68 7.72
C TYR A 173 30.10 18.21 7.82
N GLY A 174 30.04 17.50 6.69
CA GLY A 174 30.27 16.09 6.58
C GLY A 174 31.04 15.69 5.34
N PHE A 175 31.75 14.56 5.40
CA PHE A 175 32.54 14.04 4.28
C PHE A 175 31.70 13.14 3.39
N ILE A 176 31.83 13.30 2.07
CA ILE A 176 31.20 12.46 1.06
C ILE A 176 32.29 11.59 0.39
N LYS A 177 32.17 10.27 0.51
CA LYS A 177 33.14 9.29 0.03
C LYS A 177 33.05 9.02 -1.47
N ASP A 178 31.88 9.21 -2.09
CA ASP A 178 31.57 8.93 -3.48
C ASP A 178 30.57 9.96 -3.95
N LEU A 179 31.07 11.05 -4.47
CA LEU A 179 30.26 12.23 -4.85
C LEU A 179 29.34 11.95 -6.04
N GLU A 180 29.80 11.12 -7.01
CA GLU A 180 28.96 10.75 -8.16
C GLU A 180 27.78 9.86 -7.80
N ASN A 181 28.03 8.87 -6.93
CA ASN A 181 27.01 7.88 -6.58
C ASN A 181 26.28 8.20 -5.26
N THR A 182 26.63 9.27 -4.57
CA THR A 182 25.84 9.73 -3.43
C THR A 182 24.52 10.28 -3.93
N ASP A 183 23.45 9.59 -3.57
CA ASP A 183 22.08 9.97 -3.87
C ASP A 183 21.78 11.24 -3.07
N VAL A 184 21.95 12.38 -3.72
CA VAL A 184 21.89 13.70 -3.08
C VAL A 184 20.50 14.28 -3.11
N ASN A 185 19.60 13.64 -3.85
CA ASN A 185 18.20 14.04 -3.83
C ASN A 185 17.60 13.64 -2.48
N LEU A 186 17.67 14.56 -1.51
CA LEU A 186 17.08 14.42 -0.18
C LEU A 186 15.57 14.69 -0.21
N HIS A 187 15.01 15.02 -1.37
CA HIS A 187 13.57 15.15 -1.54
C HIS A 187 12.88 13.79 -1.39
N SER A 188 11.67 13.82 -0.89
CA SER A 188 10.85 12.62 -0.75
C SER A 188 10.68 11.95 -2.11
N PHE A 189 10.88 10.63 -2.13
CA PHE A 189 10.71 9.79 -3.32
C PHE A 189 9.31 9.87 -3.95
N PHE A 190 8.35 10.45 -3.24
CA PHE A 190 6.96 10.57 -3.68
C PHE A 190 6.69 11.84 -4.47
N ILE A 191 7.48 12.89 -4.29
CA ILE A 191 7.24 14.21 -4.91
C ILE A 191 7.20 14.14 -6.43
N ASP A 192 8.13 13.41 -7.06
CA ASP A 192 8.17 13.24 -8.51
C ASP A 192 6.89 12.60 -9.05
N ASP A 193 6.41 11.56 -8.37
CA ASP A 193 5.18 10.88 -8.77
C ASP A 193 3.94 11.75 -8.49
N LEU A 194 3.93 12.54 -7.43
CA LEU A 194 2.87 13.52 -7.15
C LEU A 194 2.83 14.63 -8.21
N GLN A 195 3.99 15.12 -8.65
CA GLN A 195 4.07 16.09 -9.75
C GLN A 195 3.58 15.50 -11.09
N LYS A 196 3.97 14.26 -11.40
CA LYS A 196 3.44 13.54 -12.57
C LYS A 196 1.92 13.37 -12.48
N ALA A 197 1.41 13.01 -11.30
CA ALA A 197 0.00 12.80 -11.06
C ALA A 197 -0.86 14.03 -11.36
N LYS A 198 -0.34 15.26 -11.23
CA LYS A 198 -1.07 16.47 -11.63
C LYS A 198 -1.45 16.47 -13.12
N LYS A 199 -0.64 15.83 -13.96
CA LYS A 199 -0.80 15.80 -15.42
C LYS A 199 -1.53 14.55 -15.92
N ILE A 200 -1.60 13.49 -15.10
CA ILE A 200 -2.14 12.18 -15.46
C ILE A 200 -3.60 12.08 -15.00
N ASN A 201 -4.47 11.54 -15.85
CA ASN A 201 -5.87 11.26 -15.56
C ASN A 201 -6.18 9.79 -15.88
N THR A 202 -6.02 8.91 -14.89
CA THR A 202 -6.51 7.53 -14.97
C THR A 202 -7.79 7.37 -14.16
N GLY A 203 -8.66 6.46 -14.57
CA GLY A 203 -9.90 6.20 -13.83
C GLY A 203 -9.67 5.77 -12.38
N ASN A 204 -8.60 5.00 -12.11
CA ASN A 204 -8.23 4.60 -10.75
C ASN A 204 -7.76 5.80 -9.91
N MET A 205 -6.99 6.70 -10.50
CA MET A 205 -6.53 7.89 -9.81
C MET A 205 -7.68 8.88 -9.53
N GLU A 206 -8.58 9.06 -10.48
CA GLU A 206 -9.78 9.88 -10.27
C GLU A 206 -10.62 9.33 -9.12
N ARG A 207 -10.86 8.03 -9.10
CA ARG A 207 -11.56 7.37 -7.98
C ARG A 207 -10.84 7.57 -6.66
N TYR A 208 -9.53 7.41 -6.63
CA TYR A 208 -8.72 7.57 -5.43
C TYR A 208 -8.75 8.99 -4.84
N LEU A 209 -8.86 10.00 -5.70
CA LEU A 209 -8.87 11.43 -5.33
C LEU A 209 -10.28 12.04 -5.24
N THR A 210 -11.31 11.30 -5.62
CA THR A 210 -12.71 11.74 -5.54
C THR A 210 -13.52 10.68 -4.81
N GLU A 211 -14.42 11.07 -3.96
CA GLU A 211 -15.36 10.12 -3.38
C GLU A 211 -16.29 9.60 -4.46
N TYR A 212 -16.33 8.29 -4.57
CA TYR A 212 -17.29 7.61 -5.40
C TYR A 212 -18.32 6.95 -4.48
N SER A 213 -19.51 7.52 -4.43
CA SER A 213 -20.59 7.02 -3.57
C SER A 213 -21.74 6.35 -4.34
N GLU A 214 -21.61 6.24 -5.65
CA GLU A 214 -22.67 5.68 -6.48
C GLU A 214 -22.70 4.16 -6.42
N ASN A 215 -23.93 3.60 -6.29
CA ASN A 215 -24.15 2.16 -6.36
C ASN A 215 -23.34 1.30 -5.38
N ARG A 216 -23.09 1.81 -4.17
CA ARG A 216 -22.49 1.00 -3.11
C ARG A 216 -23.32 -0.25 -2.83
N GLN A 217 -22.65 -1.39 -2.77
CA GLN A 217 -23.21 -2.70 -2.49
C GLN A 217 -22.75 -3.13 -1.10
N ASN A 218 -23.68 -3.11 -0.14
CA ASN A 218 -23.38 -3.48 1.24
C ASN A 218 -23.28 -5.00 1.38
N LEU A 219 -22.14 -5.48 1.88
CA LEU A 219 -21.83 -6.88 2.14
C LEU A 219 -22.12 -7.28 3.60
N ASP A 220 -23.11 -6.67 4.22
CA ASP A 220 -23.57 -7.14 5.52
C ASP A 220 -24.15 -8.56 5.40
N SER A 221 -23.53 -9.49 6.12
CA SER A 221 -23.84 -10.92 6.07
C SER A 221 -24.66 -11.40 7.28
N LYS A 222 -25.10 -10.49 8.16
CA LYS A 222 -26.03 -10.83 9.25
C LYS A 222 -27.46 -10.89 8.71
N SER A 223 -28.07 -12.05 8.78
CA SER A 223 -29.43 -12.30 8.21
C SER A 223 -30.55 -11.48 8.87
N ASP A 224 -30.32 -10.97 10.07
CA ASP A 224 -31.25 -10.09 10.82
C ASP A 224 -31.02 -8.60 10.57
N SER A 225 -29.97 -8.23 9.86
CA SER A 225 -29.67 -6.85 9.52
C SER A 225 -30.57 -6.31 8.41
N GLN A 226 -30.93 -5.03 8.50
CA GLN A 226 -31.67 -4.33 7.46
C GLN A 226 -30.85 -4.19 6.14
N ASN A 227 -29.54 -4.24 6.24
CA ASN A 227 -28.63 -4.14 5.09
C ASN A 227 -28.33 -5.49 4.42
N PHE A 228 -28.80 -6.61 4.99
CA PHE A 228 -28.57 -7.94 4.45
C PHE A 228 -29.26 -8.11 3.08
N ASN A 229 -28.46 -8.43 2.07
CA ASN A 229 -28.93 -8.68 0.71
C ASN A 229 -28.50 -10.07 0.21
N PRO A 230 -29.33 -11.11 0.39
CA PRO A 230 -28.98 -12.46 -0.03
C PRO A 230 -28.79 -12.58 -1.54
N LEU A 231 -29.47 -11.80 -2.35
CA LEU A 231 -29.35 -11.84 -3.82
C LEU A 231 -27.97 -11.34 -4.27
N LEU A 232 -27.42 -10.35 -3.59
CA LEU A 232 -26.07 -9.86 -3.85
C LEU A 232 -25.02 -10.97 -3.64
N PHE A 233 -25.09 -11.67 -2.50
CA PHE A 233 -24.19 -12.80 -2.22
C PHE A 233 -24.39 -13.95 -3.21
N GLN A 234 -25.64 -14.26 -3.59
CA GLN A 234 -25.93 -15.26 -4.61
C GLN A 234 -25.34 -14.88 -5.98
N GLU A 235 -25.32 -13.58 -6.32
CA GLU A 235 -24.71 -13.12 -7.56
C GLU A 235 -23.20 -13.28 -7.53
N ILE A 236 -22.56 -12.88 -6.44
CA ILE A 236 -21.08 -12.91 -6.29
C ILE A 236 -20.58 -14.36 -6.19
N LEU A 237 -21.28 -15.22 -5.47
CA LEU A 237 -20.88 -16.59 -5.19
C LEU A 237 -21.41 -17.61 -6.21
N GLN A 238 -21.68 -17.20 -7.45
CA GLN A 238 -21.98 -18.14 -8.51
C GLN A 238 -20.76 -19.05 -8.78
N PRO A 239 -20.97 -20.35 -8.95
CA PRO A 239 -19.87 -21.30 -9.20
C PRO A 239 -18.95 -20.91 -10.36
N LYS A 240 -19.50 -20.27 -11.40
CA LYS A 240 -18.72 -19.80 -12.57
C LYS A 240 -17.66 -18.75 -12.25
N TYR A 241 -17.78 -18.05 -11.12
CA TYR A 241 -16.82 -17.02 -10.68
C TYR A 241 -15.73 -17.56 -9.78
N TYR A 242 -15.88 -18.80 -9.29
CA TYR A 242 -14.83 -19.44 -8.51
C TYR A 242 -13.58 -19.67 -9.35
N PRO A 243 -12.39 -19.44 -8.81
CA PRO A 243 -11.14 -19.64 -9.52
C PRO A 243 -10.99 -21.09 -9.98
N LEU A 244 -10.28 -21.30 -11.09
CA LEU A 244 -9.87 -22.62 -11.56
C LEU A 244 -8.54 -23.05 -10.92
N GLY A 245 -7.74 -22.11 -10.48
CA GLY A 245 -6.48 -22.33 -9.77
C GLY A 245 -6.58 -22.00 -8.30
N ARG A 246 -5.81 -22.72 -7.49
CA ARG A 246 -5.65 -22.50 -6.05
C ARG A 246 -4.19 -22.70 -5.66
N PHE A 247 -3.67 -21.86 -4.77
CA PHE A 247 -2.35 -22.10 -4.20
C PHE A 247 -2.36 -23.42 -3.40
N PRO A 248 -1.30 -24.25 -3.46
CA PRO A 248 -1.23 -25.52 -2.74
C PRO A 248 -1.23 -25.30 -1.22
N THR A 249 -2.40 -25.23 -0.63
CA THR A 249 -2.66 -25.17 0.80
C THR A 249 -3.42 -26.40 1.24
N ASN A 250 -3.56 -26.63 2.55
CA ASN A 250 -4.28 -27.80 3.05
C ASN A 250 -5.69 -27.86 2.44
N PRO A 251 -6.04 -28.90 1.67
CA PRO A 251 -7.30 -28.97 0.96
C PRO A 251 -8.51 -29.22 1.87
N ASP A 252 -8.29 -29.60 3.14
CA ASP A 252 -9.35 -29.70 4.13
C ASP A 252 -9.88 -28.32 4.56
N TYR A 253 -9.04 -27.27 4.46
CA TYR A 253 -9.44 -25.92 4.78
C TYR A 253 -9.84 -25.16 3.51
N SER A 254 -11.13 -24.91 3.37
CA SER A 254 -11.64 -23.99 2.35
C SER A 254 -11.42 -22.53 2.78
N LEU A 255 -11.50 -21.61 1.83
CA LEU A 255 -11.67 -20.19 2.15
C LEU A 255 -12.96 -20.01 2.97
N SER A 256 -12.99 -19.03 3.84
CA SER A 256 -14.21 -18.62 4.55
C SER A 256 -15.16 -17.88 3.60
N PHE A 257 -16.42 -17.73 4.01
CA PHE A 257 -17.46 -17.10 3.21
C PHE A 257 -17.02 -15.75 2.60
N MET A 258 -16.56 -14.81 3.44
CA MET A 258 -16.12 -13.49 2.97
C MET A 258 -14.79 -13.52 2.21
N GLN A 259 -13.91 -14.49 2.48
CA GLN A 259 -12.72 -14.69 1.65
C GLN A 259 -13.10 -15.13 0.22
N GLU A 260 -14.05 -16.03 0.07
CA GLU A 260 -14.53 -16.47 -1.25
C GLU A 260 -15.24 -15.32 -1.99
N VAL A 261 -16.08 -14.56 -1.29
CA VAL A 261 -16.69 -13.31 -1.83
C VAL A 261 -15.60 -12.39 -2.38
N THR A 262 -14.54 -12.22 -1.61
CA THR A 262 -13.43 -11.33 -1.98
C THR A 262 -12.67 -11.84 -3.20
N VAL A 263 -12.34 -13.13 -3.28
CA VAL A 263 -11.63 -13.73 -4.43
C VAL A 263 -12.47 -13.57 -5.70
N ASN A 264 -13.75 -13.89 -5.64
CA ASN A 264 -14.64 -13.77 -6.78
C ASN A 264 -14.75 -12.32 -7.28
N LEU A 265 -14.86 -11.36 -6.37
CA LEU A 265 -14.87 -9.93 -6.71
C LEU A 265 -13.50 -9.44 -7.22
N ALA A 266 -12.39 -9.96 -6.66
CA ALA A 266 -11.04 -9.58 -7.08
C ALA A 266 -10.75 -9.98 -8.53
N LEU A 267 -11.23 -11.12 -8.95
CA LEU A 267 -11.04 -11.65 -10.29
C LEU A 267 -12.04 -11.09 -11.32
N ASN A 268 -13.07 -10.34 -10.87
CA ASN A 268 -14.05 -9.72 -11.75
C ASN A 268 -13.45 -8.51 -12.48
N GLU A 269 -13.45 -8.53 -13.80
CA GLU A 269 -12.87 -7.47 -14.64
C GLU A 269 -13.52 -6.08 -14.49
N LYS A 270 -14.77 -6.01 -14.05
CA LYS A 270 -15.49 -4.75 -13.85
C LYS A 270 -14.97 -3.91 -12.69
N ASN A 271 -14.33 -4.55 -11.71
CA ASN A 271 -13.77 -3.87 -10.55
C ASN A 271 -12.28 -3.57 -10.75
N THR A 272 -11.92 -2.32 -11.02
CA THR A 272 -10.54 -1.90 -11.24
C THR A 272 -9.82 -1.43 -9.98
N ILE A 273 -10.55 -0.95 -8.97
CA ILE A 273 -10.02 -0.57 -7.67
C ILE A 273 -10.93 -1.11 -6.57
N ARG A 274 -10.37 -1.79 -5.60
CA ARG A 274 -11.12 -2.45 -4.52
C ARG A 274 -10.33 -2.50 -3.23
N SER A 275 -11.04 -2.54 -2.13
CA SER A 275 -10.48 -2.60 -0.80
C SER A 275 -10.97 -3.82 -0.03
N VAL A 276 -10.08 -4.39 0.76
CA VAL A 276 -10.35 -5.51 1.67
C VAL A 276 -9.91 -5.12 3.07
N ASN A 277 -10.85 -5.18 4.00
CA ASN A 277 -10.60 -4.98 5.42
C ASN A 277 -10.48 -6.33 6.10
N GLY A 278 -9.24 -6.68 6.45
CA GLY A 278 -8.92 -7.95 7.09
C GLY A 278 -8.29 -7.75 8.45
N PRO A 279 -9.04 -7.93 9.55
CA PRO A 279 -8.48 -8.02 10.88
C PRO A 279 -7.30 -8.99 10.98
N PRO A 280 -6.46 -8.91 12.03
CA PRO A 280 -5.38 -9.87 12.23
C PRO A 280 -5.91 -11.30 12.25
N GLY A 281 -5.16 -12.23 11.67
CA GLY A 281 -5.52 -13.65 11.68
C GLY A 281 -6.71 -14.05 10.80
N THR A 282 -7.25 -13.15 9.99
CA THR A 282 -8.37 -13.47 9.07
C THR A 282 -7.92 -14.00 7.69
N GLY A 283 -6.63 -14.28 7.52
CA GLY A 283 -6.11 -14.94 6.32
C GLY A 283 -5.95 -14.03 5.10
N LYS A 284 -5.56 -12.77 5.28
CA LYS A 284 -5.22 -11.84 4.18
C LYS A 284 -4.21 -12.45 3.19
N THR A 285 -3.13 -13.01 3.71
CA THR A 285 -2.09 -13.66 2.89
C THR A 285 -2.62 -14.88 2.14
N THR A 286 -3.48 -15.69 2.77
CA THR A 286 -4.12 -16.86 2.13
C THR A 286 -4.98 -16.44 0.95
N LEU A 287 -5.75 -15.37 1.12
CA LEU A 287 -6.56 -14.76 0.08
C LEU A 287 -5.71 -14.33 -1.13
N LEU A 288 -4.60 -13.64 -0.87
CA LEU A 288 -3.68 -13.19 -1.93
C LEU A 288 -3.04 -14.38 -2.66
N LYS A 289 -2.64 -15.45 -1.93
CA LYS A 289 -2.08 -16.67 -2.53
C LYS A 289 -3.03 -17.29 -3.55
N ASP A 290 -4.32 -17.38 -3.26
CA ASP A 290 -5.31 -17.96 -4.18
C ASP A 290 -5.55 -17.07 -5.40
N ILE A 291 -5.58 -15.75 -5.25
CA ILE A 291 -5.65 -14.80 -6.38
C ILE A 291 -4.41 -14.95 -7.28
N PHE A 292 -3.20 -15.02 -6.70
CA PHE A 292 -1.97 -15.19 -7.47
C PHE A 292 -1.97 -16.51 -8.24
N ALA A 293 -2.44 -17.59 -7.61
CA ALA A 293 -2.53 -18.88 -8.25
C ALA A 293 -3.49 -18.85 -9.45
N GLU A 294 -4.65 -18.22 -9.31
CA GLU A 294 -5.59 -18.08 -10.43
C GLU A 294 -5.00 -17.27 -11.58
N LEU A 295 -4.34 -16.14 -11.30
CA LEU A 295 -3.71 -15.34 -12.34
C LEU A 295 -2.64 -16.13 -13.11
N VAL A 296 -1.87 -16.97 -12.42
CA VAL A 296 -0.87 -17.86 -13.05
C VAL A 296 -1.52 -18.95 -13.88
N VAL A 297 -2.63 -19.54 -13.41
CA VAL A 297 -3.42 -20.53 -14.17
C VAL A 297 -4.02 -19.90 -15.42
N GLN A 298 -4.57 -18.68 -15.31
CA GLN A 298 -5.10 -17.97 -16.47
C GLN A 298 -4.00 -17.63 -17.50
N GLN A 299 -2.79 -17.24 -17.06
CA GLN A 299 -1.66 -17.05 -17.98
C GLN A 299 -1.29 -18.35 -18.71
N ALA A 300 -1.28 -19.49 -17.99
CA ALA A 300 -1.00 -20.77 -18.61
C ALA A 300 -2.07 -21.17 -19.63
N ALA A 301 -3.34 -20.91 -19.32
CA ALA A 301 -4.44 -21.13 -20.26
C ALA A 301 -4.30 -20.27 -21.52
N ASP A 302 -3.98 -19.00 -21.37
CA ASP A 302 -3.73 -18.10 -22.51
C ASP A 302 -2.54 -18.56 -23.36
N ILE A 303 -1.45 -19.01 -22.74
CA ILE A 303 -0.31 -19.61 -23.43
C ILE A 303 -0.74 -20.82 -24.23
N CYS A 304 -1.49 -21.74 -23.63
CA CYS A 304 -1.99 -22.94 -24.32
C CYS A 304 -2.91 -22.60 -25.50
N ASN A 305 -3.60 -21.49 -25.48
CA ASN A 305 -4.47 -21.01 -26.55
C ASN A 305 -3.72 -20.26 -27.67
N LEU A 306 -2.44 -19.90 -27.52
CA LEU A 306 -1.68 -19.28 -28.58
C LEU A 306 -1.50 -20.25 -29.76
N SER A 307 -1.67 -19.77 -30.98
CA SER A 307 -1.41 -20.56 -32.19
C SER A 307 0.08 -20.87 -32.38
N ASP A 308 0.94 -19.93 -32.03
CA ASP A 308 2.41 -20.09 -32.02
C ASP A 308 2.94 -19.72 -30.63
N LYS A 309 3.60 -20.64 -29.95
CA LYS A 309 4.20 -20.44 -28.63
C LYS A 309 5.51 -19.62 -28.71
N LYS A 310 6.12 -19.56 -29.88
CA LYS A 310 7.31 -18.73 -30.14
C LYS A 310 6.92 -17.32 -30.55
N ILE A 311 7.16 -16.38 -29.65
CA ILE A 311 6.90 -14.97 -29.91
C ILE A 311 7.93 -14.41 -30.90
N LYS A 312 7.43 -13.77 -31.96
CA LYS A 312 8.28 -13.11 -32.96
C LYS A 312 8.72 -11.72 -32.47
N GLY A 313 9.98 -11.39 -32.64
CA GLY A 313 10.49 -10.05 -32.33
C GLY A 313 9.87 -8.99 -33.25
N SER A 314 9.34 -7.91 -32.67
CA SER A 314 8.66 -6.82 -33.37
C SER A 314 9.21 -5.45 -33.03
N LEU A 315 9.64 -5.20 -31.78
CA LEU A 315 10.19 -3.92 -31.33
C LEU A 315 11.72 -3.88 -31.56
N VAL A 316 12.17 -3.01 -32.44
CA VAL A 316 13.60 -2.80 -32.69
C VAL A 316 14.24 -2.09 -31.50
N TYR A 317 15.32 -2.65 -30.94
CA TYR A 317 16.07 -2.06 -29.84
C TYR A 317 17.54 -1.77 -30.16
N TRP A 318 18.11 -2.46 -31.14
CA TRP A 318 19.48 -2.24 -31.61
C TRP A 318 19.61 -2.75 -33.05
N GLU A 319 20.02 -1.91 -34.00
CA GLU A 319 20.15 -2.25 -35.42
C GLU A 319 18.95 -3.05 -35.97
N LYS A 320 19.17 -4.34 -36.28
CA LYS A 320 18.11 -5.27 -36.73
C LYS A 320 17.54 -6.16 -35.60
N ALA A 321 18.08 -6.04 -34.38
CA ALA A 321 17.65 -6.86 -33.26
C ALA A 321 16.30 -6.38 -32.71
N LYS A 322 15.40 -7.32 -32.43
CA LYS A 322 14.02 -7.04 -32.03
C LYS A 322 13.63 -7.79 -30.77
N LEU A 323 12.95 -7.08 -29.87
CA LEU A 323 12.26 -7.65 -28.72
C LEU A 323 10.86 -8.12 -29.16
N GLY A 324 10.41 -9.27 -28.68
CA GLY A 324 9.03 -9.75 -28.85
C GLY A 324 8.09 -9.07 -27.86
N ILE A 325 6.90 -8.76 -28.33
CA ILE A 325 5.81 -8.25 -27.47
C ILE A 325 5.12 -9.45 -26.84
N LEU A 326 5.10 -9.49 -25.49
CA LEU A 326 4.34 -10.51 -24.76
C LEU A 326 2.83 -10.28 -25.03
N PRO A 327 2.05 -11.30 -25.43
CA PRO A 327 0.63 -11.13 -25.70
C PRO A 327 -0.09 -10.43 -24.53
N PHE A 328 -0.95 -9.47 -24.87
CA PHE A 328 -1.62 -8.61 -23.90
C PHE A 328 -2.35 -9.42 -22.81
N GLN A 329 -3.06 -10.49 -23.19
CA GLN A 329 -3.78 -11.36 -22.26
C GLN A 329 -2.87 -11.99 -21.20
N ILE A 330 -1.61 -12.27 -21.54
CA ILE A 330 -0.60 -12.81 -20.62
C ILE A 330 -0.02 -11.68 -19.77
N ALA A 331 0.35 -10.57 -20.40
CA ALA A 331 1.00 -9.44 -19.73
C ALA A 331 0.09 -8.73 -18.70
N GLU A 332 -1.21 -8.59 -18.99
CA GLU A 332 -2.16 -7.94 -18.08
C GLU A 332 -2.41 -8.70 -16.77
N LYS A 333 -2.02 -9.98 -16.70
CA LYS A 333 -2.11 -10.79 -15.47
C LYS A 333 -0.83 -10.75 -14.63
N ASN A 334 0.18 -10.02 -15.06
CA ASN A 334 1.38 -9.77 -14.26
C ASN A 334 1.02 -9.03 -12.98
N SER A 335 1.73 -9.35 -11.88
CA SER A 335 1.37 -8.91 -10.54
C SER A 335 2.53 -8.29 -9.79
N ILE A 336 2.26 -7.18 -9.09
CA ILE A 336 3.18 -6.52 -8.17
C ILE A 336 2.50 -6.38 -6.81
N VAL A 337 3.29 -6.57 -5.76
CA VAL A 337 2.88 -6.26 -4.39
C VAL A 337 3.64 -5.03 -3.91
N ALA A 338 2.93 -4.04 -3.39
CA ALA A 338 3.52 -2.84 -2.81
C ALA A 338 3.09 -2.67 -1.34
N SER A 339 3.97 -2.12 -0.52
CA SER A 339 3.66 -1.78 0.88
C SER A 339 4.49 -0.61 1.35
N SER A 340 4.07 0.07 2.41
CA SER A 340 4.89 1.04 3.14
C SER A 340 5.92 0.38 4.05
N ASN A 341 5.68 -0.88 4.46
CA ASN A 341 6.46 -1.62 5.43
C ASN A 341 7.39 -2.65 4.75
N ASN A 342 8.70 -2.51 4.98
CA ASN A 342 9.69 -3.49 4.50
C ASN A 342 9.39 -4.91 4.99
N GLY A 343 8.92 -5.08 6.23
CA GLY A 343 8.59 -6.39 6.78
C GLY A 343 7.44 -7.05 6.02
N ALA A 344 6.39 -6.31 5.65
CA ALA A 344 5.28 -6.84 4.86
C ALA A 344 5.74 -7.28 3.47
N VAL A 345 6.57 -6.46 2.80
CA VAL A 345 7.17 -6.79 1.50
C VAL A 345 7.97 -8.10 1.57
N GLN A 346 8.81 -8.25 2.60
CA GLN A 346 9.64 -9.43 2.80
C GLN A 346 8.83 -10.67 3.19
N ASN A 347 7.81 -10.53 4.03
CA ASN A 347 6.98 -11.65 4.45
C ASN A 347 6.32 -12.35 3.26
N ILE A 348 5.69 -11.60 2.35
CA ILE A 348 5.06 -12.17 1.16
C ILE A 348 6.08 -12.89 0.28
N VAL A 349 7.23 -12.27 0.02
CA VAL A 349 8.26 -12.83 -0.84
C VAL A 349 8.88 -14.09 -0.25
N ASN A 350 9.11 -14.11 1.06
CA ASN A 350 9.75 -15.23 1.74
C ASN A 350 8.77 -16.39 1.97
N GLU A 351 7.50 -16.10 2.29
CA GLU A 351 6.52 -17.14 2.61
C GLU A 351 6.02 -17.91 1.38
N LEU A 352 5.84 -17.23 0.25
CA LEU A 352 5.28 -17.84 -0.96
C LEU A 352 6.10 -19.03 -1.48
N PRO A 353 7.44 -18.98 -1.58
CA PRO A 353 8.23 -20.06 -2.13
C PRO A 353 8.62 -21.14 -1.09
N GLN A 354 8.32 -20.97 0.21
CA GLN A 354 8.74 -21.93 1.24
C GLN A 354 8.09 -23.30 1.07
N ILE A 355 8.94 -24.33 1.12
CA ILE A 355 8.49 -25.73 0.98
C ILE A 355 7.68 -26.19 2.20
N GLU A 356 8.01 -25.69 3.38
CA GLU A 356 7.30 -26.01 4.62
C GLU A 356 5.85 -25.50 4.61
N ALA A 357 5.57 -24.41 3.88
CA ALA A 357 4.23 -23.87 3.71
C ALA A 357 3.36 -24.74 2.78
N ILE A 358 3.96 -25.71 2.04
CA ILE A 358 3.26 -26.59 1.13
C ILE A 358 2.90 -27.90 1.86
N PRO A 359 1.62 -28.29 1.91
CA PRO A 359 1.20 -29.57 2.47
C PRO A 359 1.90 -30.75 1.82
N GLU A 360 2.13 -31.81 2.59
CA GLU A 360 2.86 -33.00 2.15
C GLU A 360 2.27 -33.62 0.87
N GLU A 361 0.96 -33.59 0.75
CA GLU A 361 0.20 -34.07 -0.42
C GLU A 361 0.63 -33.42 -1.77
N PHE A 362 1.14 -32.19 -1.73
CA PHE A 362 1.57 -31.44 -2.93
C PHE A 362 3.07 -31.26 -3.06
N ARG A 363 3.86 -31.60 -2.02
CA ARG A 363 5.32 -31.34 -1.99
C ARG A 363 6.05 -32.02 -3.14
N GLU A 364 5.81 -33.27 -3.37
CA GLU A 364 6.44 -34.01 -4.46
C GLU A 364 6.12 -33.36 -5.82
N LYS A 365 4.84 -33.11 -6.09
CA LYS A 365 4.37 -32.55 -7.37
C LYS A 365 4.94 -31.15 -7.64
N ILE A 366 5.02 -30.27 -6.63
CA ILE A 366 5.56 -28.93 -6.83
C ILE A 366 7.08 -28.93 -7.00
N LEU A 367 7.77 -29.87 -6.33
CA LEU A 367 9.20 -30.07 -6.52
C LEU A 367 9.52 -30.64 -7.90
N GLU A 368 8.71 -31.55 -8.42
CA GLU A 368 8.82 -32.06 -9.79
C GLU A 368 8.53 -30.99 -10.85
N ALA A 369 7.63 -30.04 -10.56
CA ALA A 369 7.40 -28.92 -11.46
C ALA A 369 8.66 -28.06 -11.62
N ASP A 370 9.51 -28.02 -10.58
CA ASP A 370 10.82 -27.38 -10.58
C ASP A 370 10.80 -25.99 -11.23
N TYR A 371 10.02 -25.05 -10.65
CA TYR A 371 10.02 -23.68 -11.14
C TYR A 371 11.30 -22.96 -10.69
N PHE A 372 12.42 -23.40 -11.26
CA PHE A 372 13.78 -22.91 -10.99
C PHE A 372 14.19 -23.03 -9.49
N LYS A 373 13.94 -24.21 -8.91
CA LYS A 373 14.20 -24.51 -7.49
C LYS A 373 15.66 -24.27 -7.10
N THR A 374 16.59 -24.80 -7.85
CA THR A 374 18.03 -24.62 -7.59
C THR A 374 18.39 -23.14 -7.53
N ILE A 375 17.84 -22.32 -8.43
CA ILE A 375 18.09 -20.88 -8.48
C ILE A 375 17.45 -20.16 -7.29
N ALA A 376 16.29 -20.61 -6.83
CA ALA A 376 15.64 -20.04 -5.64
C ALA A 376 16.54 -20.14 -4.41
N ASN A 377 17.23 -21.26 -4.26
CA ASN A 377 18.04 -21.59 -3.08
C ASN A 377 19.52 -21.19 -3.19
N LEU A 378 19.96 -20.63 -4.33
CA LEU A 378 21.30 -20.07 -4.44
C LEU A 378 21.42 -18.78 -3.60
N GLU A 379 22.18 -18.82 -2.49
CA GLU A 379 22.60 -17.62 -1.76
C GLU A 379 23.70 -16.89 -2.51
N GLN A 380 23.52 -15.60 -2.73
CA GLN A 380 24.61 -14.69 -3.12
C GLN A 380 25.12 -13.97 -1.88
N GLU A 381 26.05 -14.58 -1.15
CA GLU A 381 26.91 -13.79 -0.26
C GLU A 381 28.06 -13.17 -1.08
N PRO A 382 28.23 -11.83 -1.04
CA PRO A 382 29.26 -11.16 -1.84
C PRO A 382 30.70 -11.45 -1.43
N ASN A 383 30.98 -12.12 -0.31
CA ASN A 383 32.32 -12.17 0.28
C ASN A 383 32.72 -13.47 0.99
N LYS A 384 32.22 -14.65 0.61
CA LYS A 384 32.88 -15.91 1.05
C LYS A 384 33.30 -16.74 -0.15
N LYS A 385 34.57 -16.70 -0.43
CA LYS A 385 35.28 -17.72 -1.19
C LYS A 385 35.23 -19.03 -0.42
N ASN A 386 34.65 -20.06 -1.07
CA ASN A 386 34.64 -21.46 -0.66
C ASN A 386 33.80 -21.82 0.58
N ASN A 387 32.52 -22.19 0.33
CA ASN A 387 31.94 -23.47 0.75
C ASN A 387 30.53 -23.52 0.23
N THR A 388 30.31 -24.24 -0.85
CA THR A 388 29.00 -24.71 -1.32
C THR A 388 28.57 -25.88 -0.42
N GLU A 389 28.18 -25.58 0.82
CA GLU A 389 27.25 -26.45 1.50
C GLU A 389 25.88 -26.12 1.00
N LEU A 390 25.28 -27.06 0.29
CA LEU A 390 23.85 -27.05 -0.07
C LEU A 390 23.07 -26.91 1.24
N GLN A 391 22.56 -25.70 1.52
CA GLN A 391 21.51 -25.58 2.53
C GLN A 391 20.35 -26.45 2.05
N ASP A 392 19.71 -27.17 2.98
CA ASP A 392 18.49 -27.90 2.71
C ASP A 392 17.51 -27.02 1.92
N ASP A 393 16.88 -27.58 0.90
CA ASP A 393 15.97 -26.86 0.00
C ASP A 393 14.86 -26.18 0.81
N VAL A 394 15.02 -24.89 1.08
CA VAL A 394 14.05 -24.07 1.82
C VAL A 394 12.89 -23.67 0.91
N ASN A 395 13.19 -23.38 -0.38
CA ASN A 395 12.24 -22.89 -1.36
C ASN A 395 11.95 -23.93 -2.44
N TRP A 396 10.67 -24.06 -2.81
CA TRP A 396 10.25 -24.93 -3.90
C TRP A 396 10.47 -24.33 -5.30
N GLY A 397 10.66 -23.00 -5.41
CA GLY A 397 10.86 -22.36 -6.72
C GLY A 397 11.08 -20.85 -6.63
N THR A 398 11.48 -20.24 -7.74
CA THR A 398 11.67 -18.79 -7.88
C THR A 398 10.34 -18.12 -8.24
N PHE A 399 9.37 -18.22 -7.35
CA PHE A 399 8.00 -17.72 -7.56
C PHE A 399 7.85 -16.24 -7.23
N SER A 400 8.54 -15.77 -6.21
CA SER A 400 8.49 -14.39 -5.72
C SER A 400 9.88 -13.85 -5.44
N LEU A 401 10.10 -12.55 -5.70
CA LEU A 401 11.35 -11.86 -5.40
C LEU A 401 11.07 -10.40 -4.98
N GLU A 402 11.95 -9.88 -4.13
CA GLU A 402 11.95 -8.47 -3.76
C GLU A 402 12.57 -7.62 -4.88
N GLY A 403 11.89 -6.53 -5.25
CA GLY A 403 12.35 -5.48 -6.16
C GLY A 403 12.70 -4.19 -5.41
N GLY A 404 12.62 -3.08 -6.10
CA GLY A 404 12.69 -1.72 -5.55
C GLY A 404 14.10 -1.20 -5.33
N ALA A 405 14.76 -1.51 -4.23
CA ALA A 405 16.10 -1.02 -3.94
C ALA A 405 17.12 -1.51 -4.97
N LYS A 406 18.16 -0.70 -5.27
CA LYS A 406 19.20 -1.02 -6.27
C LYS A 406 19.82 -2.41 -6.05
N ALA A 407 20.08 -2.78 -4.80
CA ALA A 407 20.61 -4.10 -4.45
C ALA A 407 19.62 -5.23 -4.80
N ASN A 408 18.33 -5.05 -4.51
CA ASN A 408 17.29 -6.03 -4.80
C ASN A 408 17.07 -6.18 -6.31
N ILE A 409 17.05 -5.07 -7.05
CA ILE A 409 17.00 -5.10 -8.53
C ILE A 409 18.21 -5.84 -9.11
N THR A 410 19.40 -5.60 -8.57
CA THR A 410 20.61 -6.31 -9.00
C THR A 410 20.48 -7.82 -8.73
N LYS A 411 19.98 -8.21 -7.56
CA LYS A 411 19.71 -9.61 -7.21
C LYS A 411 18.65 -10.24 -8.12
N LEU A 412 17.54 -9.52 -8.37
CA LEU A 412 16.47 -9.91 -9.29
C LEU A 412 17.04 -10.21 -10.70
N LEU A 413 17.77 -9.27 -11.27
CA LEU A 413 18.35 -9.41 -12.62
C LEU A 413 19.44 -10.51 -12.68
N SER A 414 20.16 -10.73 -11.59
CA SER A 414 21.12 -11.85 -11.46
C SER A 414 20.38 -13.19 -11.46
N LYS A 415 19.31 -13.35 -10.67
CA LYS A 415 18.48 -14.56 -10.69
C LYS A 415 17.87 -14.82 -12.08
N ILE A 416 17.38 -13.80 -12.76
CA ILE A 416 16.92 -13.92 -14.16
C ILE A 416 18.04 -14.39 -15.09
N THR A 417 19.28 -13.94 -14.86
CA THR A 417 20.44 -14.41 -15.64
C THR A 417 20.72 -15.90 -15.39
N SER A 418 20.61 -16.36 -14.17
CA SER A 418 20.74 -17.78 -13.81
C SER A 418 19.62 -18.62 -14.43
N ILE A 419 18.37 -18.12 -14.43
CA ILE A 419 17.23 -18.76 -15.12
C ILE A 419 17.49 -18.86 -16.62
N GLU A 420 17.97 -17.79 -17.26
CA GLU A 420 18.32 -17.82 -18.70
C GLU A 420 19.37 -18.89 -19.01
N ASN A 421 20.42 -18.97 -18.17
CA ASN A 421 21.46 -19.98 -18.32
C ASN A 421 20.94 -21.41 -18.14
N TYR A 422 20.10 -21.63 -17.14
CA TYR A 422 19.45 -22.91 -16.90
C TYR A 422 18.58 -23.33 -18.11
N LEU A 423 17.73 -22.42 -18.59
CA LEU A 423 16.88 -22.69 -19.76
C LEU A 423 17.68 -23.03 -21.03
N LYS A 424 18.87 -22.44 -21.22
CA LYS A 424 19.72 -22.70 -22.40
C LYS A 424 20.55 -23.96 -22.31
N LYS A 425 20.99 -24.36 -21.10
CA LYS A 425 22.02 -25.39 -20.92
C LYS A 425 21.51 -26.68 -20.31
N GLU A 426 20.51 -26.61 -19.44
CA GLU A 426 20.10 -27.70 -18.54
C GLU A 426 18.67 -28.15 -18.80
N TYR A 427 17.77 -27.22 -19.14
CA TYR A 427 16.37 -27.52 -19.33
C TYR A 427 16.13 -28.35 -20.61
N GLN A 428 15.44 -29.47 -20.43
CA GLN A 428 14.98 -30.31 -21.55
C GLN A 428 13.55 -29.89 -21.94
N SER A 429 13.35 -29.60 -23.21
CA SER A 429 12.05 -29.20 -23.75
C SER A 429 11.00 -30.28 -23.57
N ASP A 430 9.87 -29.92 -22.96
CA ASP A 430 8.73 -30.79 -22.81
C ASP A 430 7.45 -30.09 -23.26
N ALA A 431 7.11 -30.19 -24.53
CA ALA A 431 5.90 -29.57 -25.09
C ALA A 431 4.62 -30.35 -24.71
N SER A 432 4.73 -31.56 -24.13
CA SER A 432 3.55 -32.36 -23.69
C SER A 432 2.79 -31.64 -22.56
N VAL A 433 3.49 -30.79 -21.78
CA VAL A 433 2.89 -30.02 -20.67
C VAL A 433 1.71 -29.14 -21.12
N TYR A 434 1.68 -28.68 -22.36
CA TYR A 434 0.57 -27.91 -22.90
C TYR A 434 -0.70 -28.75 -23.04
N GLN A 435 -0.56 -30.00 -23.46
CA GLN A 435 -1.68 -30.92 -23.58
C GLN A 435 -2.15 -31.42 -22.20
N GLU A 436 -1.23 -31.74 -21.30
CA GLU A 436 -1.53 -32.15 -19.93
C GLU A 436 -2.30 -31.04 -19.18
N PHE A 437 -1.81 -29.81 -19.26
CA PHE A 437 -2.50 -28.67 -18.69
C PHE A 437 -3.90 -28.48 -19.27
N SER A 438 -4.03 -28.50 -20.59
CA SER A 438 -5.31 -28.29 -21.27
C SER A 438 -6.33 -29.39 -20.89
N LYS A 439 -5.88 -30.63 -20.71
CA LYS A 439 -6.72 -31.74 -20.25
C LYS A 439 -7.26 -31.48 -18.84
N LEU A 440 -6.38 -31.21 -17.86
CA LEU A 440 -6.79 -30.97 -16.48
C LEU A 440 -7.61 -29.66 -16.38
N TYR A 441 -7.23 -28.61 -17.12
CA TYR A 441 -7.99 -27.38 -17.18
C TYR A 441 -9.43 -27.61 -17.63
N ASN A 442 -9.62 -28.38 -18.70
CA ASN A 442 -10.96 -28.72 -19.19
C ASN A 442 -11.76 -29.58 -18.19
N GLU A 443 -11.10 -30.48 -17.46
CA GLU A 443 -11.75 -31.27 -16.40
C GLU A 443 -12.28 -30.36 -15.28
N VAL A 444 -11.43 -29.47 -14.76
CA VAL A 444 -11.81 -28.51 -13.69
C VAL A 444 -12.87 -27.54 -14.18
N PHE A 445 -12.71 -27.01 -15.38
CA PHE A 445 -13.66 -26.09 -16.01
C PHE A 445 -15.04 -26.72 -16.21
N ASN A 446 -15.09 -27.99 -16.71
CA ASN A 446 -16.35 -28.68 -16.90
C ASN A 446 -17.03 -29.04 -15.57
N GLU A 447 -16.26 -29.43 -14.55
CA GLU A 447 -16.78 -29.65 -13.20
C GLU A 447 -17.41 -28.35 -12.65
N ARG A 448 -16.74 -27.22 -12.77
CA ARG A 448 -17.28 -25.90 -12.40
C ARG A 448 -18.55 -25.56 -13.17
N ASN A 449 -18.58 -25.79 -14.47
CA ASN A 449 -19.76 -25.51 -15.29
C ASN A 449 -20.95 -26.42 -14.95
N ASN A 450 -20.71 -27.66 -14.56
CA ASN A 450 -21.77 -28.53 -14.11
C ASN A 450 -22.39 -28.07 -12.78
N VAL A 451 -21.54 -27.59 -11.85
CA VAL A 451 -22.02 -26.97 -10.61
C VAL A 451 -22.72 -25.65 -10.89
N GLN A 452 -22.27 -24.87 -11.89
CA GLN A 452 -22.97 -23.66 -12.31
C GLN A 452 -24.37 -23.93 -12.83
N LYS A 453 -24.55 -24.96 -13.66
CA LYS A 453 -25.89 -25.36 -14.15
C LYS A 453 -26.80 -25.77 -13.00
N TYR A 454 -26.27 -26.53 -12.05
CA TYR A 454 -26.98 -26.88 -10.84
C TYR A 454 -27.38 -25.63 -10.02
N TYR A 455 -26.45 -24.71 -9.82
CA TYR A 455 -26.69 -23.42 -9.15
C TYR A 455 -27.81 -22.63 -9.84
N GLU A 456 -27.78 -22.52 -11.17
CA GLU A 456 -28.80 -21.80 -11.94
C GLU A 456 -30.20 -22.39 -11.74
N GLN A 457 -30.27 -23.71 -11.71
CA GLN A 457 -31.52 -24.40 -11.40
C GLN A 457 -31.99 -24.11 -9.96
N MET A 458 -31.11 -24.21 -8.98
CA MET A 458 -31.42 -23.96 -7.56
C MET A 458 -31.71 -22.48 -7.29
N LYS A 459 -30.92 -21.57 -7.87
CA LYS A 459 -31.16 -20.12 -7.82
C LYS A 459 -32.54 -19.80 -8.36
N HIS A 460 -32.88 -20.35 -9.50
CA HIS A 460 -34.18 -20.17 -10.10
C HIS A 460 -35.33 -20.64 -9.17
N ALA A 461 -35.15 -21.78 -8.52
CA ALA A 461 -36.11 -22.27 -7.53
C ALA A 461 -36.21 -21.39 -6.30
N GLN A 462 -35.10 -20.88 -5.78
CA GLN A 462 -35.06 -19.96 -4.64
C GLN A 462 -35.63 -18.59 -4.99
N GLU A 463 -35.28 -18.03 -6.13
CA GLU A 463 -35.85 -16.79 -6.64
C GLU A 463 -37.36 -16.87 -6.75
N LEU A 464 -37.86 -17.99 -7.26
CA LEU A 464 -39.29 -18.26 -7.33
C LEU A 464 -39.93 -18.36 -5.93
N LYS A 465 -39.27 -18.99 -4.94
CA LYS A 465 -39.74 -19.08 -3.55
C LYS A 465 -39.75 -17.72 -2.85
N ILE A 466 -38.68 -16.95 -3.00
CA ILE A 466 -38.58 -15.59 -2.43
C ILE A 466 -39.64 -14.70 -3.06
N LYS A 467 -39.74 -14.73 -4.37
CA LYS A 467 -40.77 -14.02 -5.14
C LYS A 467 -42.16 -14.36 -4.65
N TYR A 468 -42.46 -15.65 -4.48
CA TYR A 468 -43.76 -16.11 -3.95
C TYR A 468 -44.03 -15.57 -2.54
N LYS A 469 -43.04 -15.64 -1.61
CA LYS A 469 -43.20 -15.11 -0.25
C LYS A 469 -43.41 -13.58 -0.23
N GLN A 470 -42.66 -12.86 -1.04
CA GLN A 470 -42.72 -11.40 -1.10
C GLN A 470 -44.03 -10.93 -1.77
N GLU A 471 -44.37 -11.53 -2.90
CA GLU A 471 -45.61 -11.22 -3.61
C GLU A 471 -46.86 -11.58 -2.81
N SER A 472 -46.84 -12.72 -2.11
CA SER A 472 -47.90 -13.14 -1.22
C SER A 472 -48.08 -12.19 0.00
N LYS A 473 -46.97 -11.71 0.59
CA LYS A 473 -47.05 -10.80 1.74
C LYS A 473 -47.32 -9.34 1.34
N SER A 474 -46.76 -8.88 0.23
CA SER A 474 -46.90 -7.55 -0.30
C SER A 474 -48.30 -7.32 -0.85
N TYR A 475 -48.89 -8.32 -1.53
CA TYR A 475 -50.21 -8.27 -2.07
C TYR A 475 -51.30 -7.97 -1.02
N SER A 476 -51.16 -8.47 0.18
CA SER A 476 -52.15 -8.21 1.25
C SER A 476 -52.08 -6.80 1.84
N ASN A 477 -50.87 -6.20 1.91
CA ASN A 477 -50.65 -4.96 2.68
C ASN A 477 -50.56 -3.67 1.83
N GLU A 478 -50.19 -3.75 0.58
CA GLU A 478 -49.78 -2.57 -0.20
C GLU A 478 -50.82 -2.06 -1.21
N LYS A 479 -51.85 -2.85 -1.52
CA LYS A 479 -52.82 -2.51 -2.58
C LYS A 479 -53.46 -1.12 -2.43
N ASN A 480 -53.78 -0.76 -1.21
CA ASN A 480 -54.45 0.53 -0.93
C ASN A 480 -53.51 1.71 -0.65
N GLN A 481 -52.27 1.42 -0.17
CA GLN A 481 -51.30 2.50 0.20
C GLN A 481 -50.52 2.99 -1.01
N ASN A 482 -50.19 2.09 -1.95
CA ASN A 482 -49.32 2.42 -3.09
C ASN A 482 -50.00 3.33 -4.15
N GLN A 483 -51.32 3.23 -4.33
CA GLN A 483 -52.00 4.08 -5.29
C GLN A 483 -51.93 5.57 -4.91
N ASN A 484 -52.14 5.88 -3.67
CA ASN A 484 -52.08 7.27 -3.18
C ASN A 484 -50.66 7.85 -3.16
N ARG A 485 -49.64 7.01 -2.90
CA ARG A 485 -48.24 7.41 -2.94
C ARG A 485 -47.76 7.67 -4.38
N LEU A 486 -48.15 6.81 -5.32
CA LEU A 486 -47.80 6.94 -6.72
C LEU A 486 -48.27 8.27 -7.34
N ASN A 487 -49.49 8.67 -7.10
CA ASN A 487 -50.01 9.90 -7.64
C ASN A 487 -49.32 11.15 -7.12
N LYS A 488 -48.99 11.18 -5.82
CA LYS A 488 -48.19 12.26 -5.22
C LYS A 488 -46.74 12.29 -5.75
N PHE A 489 -46.14 11.12 -5.88
CA PHE A 489 -44.76 10.99 -6.35
C PHE A 489 -44.58 11.42 -7.80
N ILE A 490 -45.49 11.02 -8.69
CA ILE A 490 -45.46 11.43 -10.12
C ILE A 490 -45.53 12.96 -10.26
N GLN A 491 -46.38 13.61 -9.48
CA GLN A 491 -46.51 15.06 -9.52
C GLN A 491 -45.28 15.81 -9.06
N GLN A 492 -44.61 15.32 -8.00
CA GLN A 492 -43.39 15.91 -7.51
C GLN A 492 -42.17 15.65 -8.44
N SER A 493 -42.10 14.46 -9.00
CA SER A 493 -40.99 14.06 -9.87
C SER A 493 -40.97 14.83 -11.19
N LYS A 494 -42.12 15.25 -11.70
CA LYS A 494 -42.19 16.05 -12.91
C LYS A 494 -41.56 17.43 -12.73
N LEU A 495 -41.83 18.09 -11.61
CA LEU A 495 -41.23 19.38 -11.27
C LEU A 495 -39.69 19.33 -11.09
N GLN A 496 -39.18 18.21 -10.52
CA GLN A 496 -37.74 18.03 -10.35
C GLN A 496 -37.02 17.71 -11.67
N SER A 497 -37.62 16.93 -12.55
CA SER A 497 -37.01 16.56 -13.83
C SER A 497 -36.75 17.77 -14.74
N ASP A 498 -37.66 18.73 -14.72
CA ASP A 498 -37.56 19.94 -15.56
C ASP A 498 -36.33 20.79 -15.09
N SER A 499 -36.15 20.95 -13.79
CA SER A 499 -35.00 21.66 -13.21
C SER A 499 -33.63 20.98 -13.49
N ILE A 500 -33.59 19.64 -13.43
CA ILE A 500 -32.34 18.86 -13.66
C ILE A 500 -31.90 18.92 -15.12
N ASN A 501 -32.87 18.92 -16.07
CA ASN A 501 -32.54 18.99 -17.49
C ASN A 501 -31.89 20.34 -17.86
N GLU A 502 -32.33 21.44 -17.23
CA GLU A 502 -31.69 22.75 -17.41
C GLU A 502 -30.22 22.77 -16.88
N GLU A 503 -29.97 22.10 -15.73
CA GLU A 503 -28.62 22.00 -15.18
C GLU A 503 -27.70 21.13 -16.05
N GLN A 504 -28.18 20.02 -16.59
CA GLN A 504 -27.37 19.13 -17.45
C GLN A 504 -26.85 19.87 -18.68
N GLN A 505 -27.72 20.59 -19.37
CA GLN A 505 -27.37 21.29 -20.59
C GLN A 505 -26.29 22.36 -20.36
N LYS A 506 -26.34 23.04 -19.21
CA LYS A 506 -25.34 24.03 -18.81
C LYS A 506 -23.96 23.40 -18.58
N TRP A 507 -23.91 22.27 -17.88
CA TRP A 507 -22.62 21.66 -17.48
C TRP A 507 -21.96 20.85 -18.61
N GLU A 508 -22.73 20.29 -19.56
CA GLU A 508 -22.20 19.66 -20.78
C GLU A 508 -21.40 20.65 -21.61
N THR A 509 -21.97 21.82 -21.84
CA THR A 509 -21.30 22.90 -22.61
C THR A 509 -19.97 23.29 -21.96
N ILE A 510 -19.95 23.52 -20.64
CA ILE A 510 -18.73 23.88 -19.89
C ILE A 510 -17.68 22.75 -19.96
N LEU A 511 -18.08 21.49 -19.92
CA LEU A 511 -17.16 20.34 -19.89
C LEU A 511 -16.42 20.19 -21.22
N ASP A 512 -17.12 20.35 -22.33
CA ASP A 512 -16.56 20.24 -23.68
C ASP A 512 -15.52 21.35 -23.95
N GLU A 513 -15.83 22.59 -23.57
CA GLU A 513 -14.92 23.71 -23.69
C GLU A 513 -13.62 23.50 -22.88
N VAL A 514 -13.75 23.16 -21.61
CA VAL A 514 -12.58 22.97 -20.71
C VAL A 514 -11.75 21.75 -21.10
N GLN A 515 -12.37 20.68 -21.64
CA GLN A 515 -11.64 19.50 -22.09
C GLN A 515 -10.72 19.80 -23.27
N LEU A 516 -11.20 20.57 -24.22
CA LEU A 516 -10.42 20.99 -25.40
C LEU A 516 -9.19 21.80 -24.96
N GLU A 517 -9.40 22.71 -24.04
CA GLU A 517 -8.36 23.62 -23.54
C GLU A 517 -7.25 22.90 -22.72
N ILE A 518 -7.65 21.94 -21.86
CA ILE A 518 -6.70 21.10 -21.11
C ILE A 518 -5.84 20.21 -22.02
N ASN A 519 -6.41 19.68 -23.12
CA ASN A 519 -5.67 18.87 -24.07
C ASN A 519 -4.58 19.70 -24.76
N ASN A 520 -4.92 20.92 -25.14
CA ASN A 520 -3.97 21.85 -25.77
C ASN A 520 -2.81 22.21 -24.84
N LEU A 521 -3.12 22.63 -23.61
CA LEU A 521 -2.13 22.95 -22.59
C LEU A 521 -1.26 21.75 -22.20
N SER A 522 -1.79 20.52 -22.29
CA SER A 522 -1.01 19.30 -21.98
C SER A 522 0.04 18.97 -23.03
N GLN A 523 -0.27 19.23 -24.30
CA GLN A 523 0.70 19.09 -25.38
C GLN A 523 1.82 20.14 -25.25
N GLU A 524 1.44 21.35 -24.92
CA GLU A 524 2.37 22.46 -24.74
C GLU A 524 3.30 22.25 -23.52
N SER A 525 2.76 21.79 -22.37
CA SER A 525 3.56 21.49 -21.18
C SER A 525 4.65 20.45 -21.44
N ASN A 526 4.34 19.41 -22.21
CA ASN A 526 5.32 18.41 -22.60
C ASN A 526 6.45 18.97 -23.49
N GLN A 527 6.11 19.95 -24.34
CA GLN A 527 7.11 20.63 -25.16
C GLN A 527 7.97 21.56 -24.30
N LEU A 528 7.35 22.29 -23.40
CA LEU A 528 8.03 23.22 -22.49
C LEU A 528 8.98 22.49 -21.54
N GLN A 529 8.53 21.32 -21.00
CA GLN A 529 9.37 20.49 -20.13
C GLN A 529 10.59 19.93 -20.86
N ARG A 530 10.42 19.44 -22.09
CA ARG A 530 11.55 18.99 -22.92
C ARG A 530 12.52 20.12 -23.18
N ASN A 531 12.01 21.31 -23.50
CA ASN A 531 12.83 22.49 -23.72
C ASN A 531 13.63 22.87 -22.47
N TYR A 532 12.97 22.87 -21.31
CA TYR A 532 13.62 23.11 -20.02
C TYR A 532 14.74 22.11 -19.73
N GLU A 533 14.49 20.82 -19.91
CA GLU A 533 15.50 19.76 -19.68
C GLU A 533 16.66 19.82 -20.66
N VAL A 534 16.38 20.17 -21.91
CA VAL A 534 17.43 20.40 -22.92
C VAL A 534 18.31 21.58 -22.52
N ILE A 535 17.70 22.72 -22.13
CA ILE A 535 18.43 23.89 -21.67
C ILE A 535 19.25 23.57 -20.43
N LYS A 536 18.67 22.83 -19.47
CA LYS A 536 19.30 22.38 -18.22
C LYS A 536 20.51 21.49 -18.47
N SER A 537 20.43 20.60 -19.47
CA SER A 537 21.54 19.71 -19.84
C SER A 537 22.70 20.44 -20.53
N GLN A 538 22.46 21.65 -21.06
CA GLN A 538 23.46 22.45 -21.77
C GLN A 538 24.37 23.30 -20.83
N GLN A 539 24.51 22.85 -19.59
CA GLN A 539 25.35 23.55 -18.62
C GLN A 539 26.78 23.77 -19.14
N PRO A 540 27.29 24.98 -19.14
CA PRO A 540 28.63 25.28 -19.65
C PRO A 540 29.74 24.53 -18.92
N SER A 541 30.69 23.96 -19.65
CA SER A 541 31.85 23.29 -19.06
C SER A 541 32.62 24.24 -18.13
N PHE A 542 33.08 23.71 -17.00
CA PHE A 542 33.72 24.50 -15.93
C PHE A 542 32.79 25.54 -15.28
N PHE A 543 31.55 25.20 -15.08
CA PHE A 543 30.50 26.07 -14.57
C PHE A 543 30.86 26.80 -13.28
N GLY A 544 31.43 26.13 -12.28
CA GLY A 544 31.86 26.74 -11.01
C GLY A 544 32.89 27.85 -11.15
N LEU A 545 33.89 27.65 -12.00
CA LEU A 545 34.91 28.65 -12.28
C LEU A 545 34.37 29.84 -13.12
N LYS A 546 33.54 29.55 -14.12
CA LYS A 546 32.94 30.59 -14.99
C LYS A 546 31.90 31.47 -14.27
N LYS A 547 31.32 31.00 -13.17
CA LYS A 547 30.42 31.76 -12.33
C LYS A 547 31.16 32.79 -11.48
N LEU A 548 32.32 32.43 -10.92
CA LEU A 548 33.21 33.37 -10.20
C LEU A 548 33.65 34.56 -11.02
N PHE A 549 33.75 34.41 -12.36
CA PHE A 549 34.21 35.46 -13.28
C PHE A 549 33.11 36.15 -14.09
N HIS A 550 31.84 36.10 -13.69
CA HIS A 550 30.71 36.73 -14.37
C HIS A 550 30.67 36.48 -15.89
N SER A 551 30.98 35.27 -16.28
CA SER A 551 31.01 34.92 -17.73
C SER A 551 29.63 35.10 -18.36
N ALA A 552 29.54 35.89 -19.43
CA ALA A 552 28.32 36.14 -20.21
C ALA A 552 27.54 34.83 -20.57
N LYS A 553 28.27 33.76 -20.83
CA LYS A 553 27.67 32.43 -21.12
C LYS A 553 26.94 31.79 -19.94
N VAL A 554 27.28 32.17 -18.71
CA VAL A 554 26.59 31.66 -17.52
C VAL A 554 25.35 32.49 -17.26
N SER A 555 25.39 33.81 -17.45
CA SER A 555 24.21 34.68 -17.37
C SER A 555 23.18 34.28 -18.41
N GLU A 556 23.59 34.11 -19.65
CA GLU A 556 22.71 33.69 -20.74
C GLU A 556 22.07 32.30 -20.48
N TYR A 557 22.85 31.37 -19.91
CA TYR A 557 22.32 30.07 -19.52
C TYR A 557 21.21 30.20 -18.45
N PHE A 558 21.42 31.04 -17.42
CA PHE A 558 20.41 31.26 -16.40
C PHE A 558 19.19 32.01 -16.92
N GLU A 559 19.36 33.02 -17.75
CA GLU A 559 18.26 33.76 -18.34
C GLU A 559 17.38 32.82 -19.17
N ARG A 560 17.97 31.99 -20.02
CA ARG A 560 17.26 30.98 -20.81
C ARG A 560 16.57 29.92 -19.94
N LEU A 561 17.23 29.48 -18.84
CA LEU A 561 16.67 28.48 -17.93
C LEU A 561 15.47 29.05 -17.16
N ASN A 562 15.58 30.33 -16.70
CA ASN A 562 14.50 31.02 -16.01
C ASN A 562 13.31 31.29 -16.94
N GLU A 563 13.53 31.78 -18.15
CA GLU A 563 12.46 31.96 -19.13
C GLU A 563 11.72 30.66 -19.44
N ALA A 564 12.48 29.59 -19.61
CA ALA A 564 11.87 28.28 -19.87
C ALA A 564 11.05 27.79 -18.65
N ASN A 565 11.54 28.06 -17.43
CA ASN A 565 10.85 27.69 -16.19
C ASN A 565 9.60 28.56 -15.92
N GLU A 566 9.66 29.86 -16.20
CA GLU A 566 8.50 30.75 -16.10
C GLU A 566 7.38 30.31 -17.03
N LYS A 567 7.69 30.02 -18.28
CA LYS A 567 6.71 29.51 -19.25
C LYS A 567 6.10 28.17 -18.80
N LEU A 568 6.94 27.29 -18.25
CA LEU A 568 6.46 26.01 -17.71
C LEU A 568 5.50 26.22 -16.52
N ASN A 569 5.85 27.13 -15.62
CA ASN A 569 5.05 27.42 -14.43
C ASN A 569 3.73 28.14 -14.79
N GLU A 570 3.74 29.03 -15.77
CA GLU A 570 2.53 29.69 -16.28
C GLU A 570 1.57 28.66 -16.88
N ASN A 571 2.07 27.81 -17.78
CA ASN A 571 1.26 26.75 -18.40
C ASN A 571 0.71 25.77 -17.36
N GLU A 572 1.50 25.37 -16.35
CA GLU A 572 1.05 24.53 -15.26
C GLU A 572 -0.02 25.19 -14.36
N LYS A 573 0.08 26.50 -14.15
CA LYS A 573 -0.91 27.27 -13.36
C LYS A 573 -2.26 27.34 -14.08
N GLU A 574 -2.23 27.58 -15.38
CA GLU A 574 -3.42 27.66 -16.22
C GLU A 574 -4.11 26.29 -16.32
N LYS A 575 -3.33 25.23 -16.53
CA LYS A 575 -3.80 23.86 -16.53
C LYS A 575 -4.43 23.43 -15.20
N ARG A 576 -3.88 23.89 -14.06
CA ARG A 576 -4.46 23.66 -12.73
C ARG A 576 -5.84 24.30 -12.61
N SER A 577 -5.99 25.54 -13.06
CA SER A 577 -7.26 26.26 -13.07
C SER A 577 -8.33 25.52 -13.86
N LEU A 578 -8.01 25.14 -15.09
CA LEU A 578 -8.90 24.42 -15.98
C LEU A 578 -9.24 23.00 -15.47
N SER A 579 -8.24 22.30 -14.90
CA SER A 579 -8.47 20.98 -14.31
C SER A 579 -9.47 21.03 -13.15
N SER A 580 -9.44 22.13 -12.38
CA SER A 580 -10.40 22.37 -11.29
C SER A 580 -11.84 22.56 -11.81
N THR A 581 -11.99 23.35 -12.87
CA THR A 581 -13.28 23.61 -13.51
C THR A 581 -13.86 22.33 -14.14
N LYS A 582 -13.00 21.54 -14.79
CA LYS A 582 -13.37 20.24 -15.37
C LYS A 582 -13.88 19.25 -14.32
N ILE A 583 -13.18 19.17 -13.17
CA ILE A 583 -13.60 18.29 -12.07
C ILE A 583 -14.97 18.73 -11.56
N LYS A 584 -15.16 20.04 -11.38
CA LYS A 584 -16.44 20.59 -10.92
C LYS A 584 -17.56 20.30 -11.92
N ALA A 585 -17.34 20.56 -13.22
CA ALA A 585 -18.31 20.31 -14.27
C ALA A 585 -18.67 18.82 -14.37
N LYS A 586 -17.68 17.92 -14.35
CA LYS A 586 -17.93 16.46 -14.36
C LYS A 586 -18.73 15.98 -13.14
N LEU A 587 -18.46 16.55 -11.98
CA LEU A 587 -19.17 16.21 -10.75
C LEU A 587 -20.62 16.65 -10.80
N GLU A 588 -20.87 17.87 -11.23
CA GLU A 588 -22.24 18.42 -11.32
C GLU A 588 -23.04 17.73 -12.43
N LEU A 589 -22.44 17.47 -13.60
CA LEU A 589 -23.05 16.71 -14.69
C LEU A 589 -23.43 15.29 -14.23
N LYS A 590 -22.49 14.62 -13.55
CA LYS A 590 -22.71 13.26 -13.03
C LYS A 590 -23.79 13.23 -11.95
N LYS A 591 -23.84 14.27 -11.12
CA LYS A 591 -24.90 14.43 -10.12
C LYS A 591 -26.26 14.63 -10.80
N ALA A 592 -26.37 15.56 -11.75
CA ALA A 592 -27.58 15.85 -12.48
C ALA A 592 -28.06 14.67 -13.35
N TRP A 593 -27.14 13.96 -14.01
CA TRP A 593 -27.43 12.71 -14.72
C TRP A 593 -28.00 11.63 -13.79
N LYS A 594 -27.35 11.45 -12.65
CA LYS A 594 -27.80 10.49 -11.66
C LYS A 594 -29.19 10.83 -11.14
N ASP A 595 -29.39 12.11 -10.84
CA ASP A 595 -30.66 12.57 -10.30
C ASP A 595 -31.77 12.43 -11.33
N SER A 596 -31.51 12.76 -12.62
CA SER A 596 -32.46 12.58 -13.72
C SER A 596 -32.78 11.12 -14.01
N GLU A 597 -31.73 10.27 -14.08
CA GLU A 597 -31.94 8.83 -14.32
C GLU A 597 -32.64 8.15 -13.14
N GLN A 598 -32.31 8.55 -11.95
CA GLN A 598 -32.97 8.06 -10.75
C GLN A 598 -34.44 8.45 -10.72
N LEU A 599 -34.75 9.70 -11.07
CA LEU A 599 -36.12 10.21 -11.10
C LEU A 599 -36.96 9.52 -12.18
N LYS A 600 -36.42 9.41 -13.41
CA LYS A 600 -37.05 8.69 -14.53
C LYS A 600 -37.26 7.21 -14.21
N LYS A 601 -36.25 6.61 -13.59
CA LYS A 601 -36.31 5.21 -13.17
C LYS A 601 -37.39 5.00 -12.09
N GLN A 602 -37.46 5.92 -11.14
CA GLN A 602 -38.47 5.85 -10.06
C GLN A 602 -39.90 6.01 -10.59
N VAL A 603 -40.16 7.01 -11.43
CA VAL A 603 -41.50 7.23 -12.03
C VAL A 603 -41.91 6.04 -12.89
N LYS A 604 -40.99 5.54 -13.73
CA LYS A 604 -41.24 4.40 -14.61
C LYS A 604 -41.49 3.10 -13.82
N GLN A 605 -40.72 2.90 -12.74
CA GLN A 605 -40.91 1.72 -11.88
C GLN A 605 -42.22 1.75 -11.08
N GLU A 606 -42.60 2.91 -10.51
CA GLU A 606 -43.80 3.02 -9.72
C GLU A 606 -45.06 2.89 -10.60
N THR A 607 -45.04 3.49 -11.77
CA THR A 607 -46.15 3.36 -12.73
C THR A 607 -46.29 1.93 -13.27
N ALA A 608 -45.16 1.28 -13.59
CA ALA A 608 -45.11 -0.11 -14.04
C ALA A 608 -45.55 -1.10 -12.95
N LYS A 609 -45.11 -0.87 -11.70
CA LYS A 609 -45.48 -1.71 -10.55
C LYS A 609 -46.99 -1.67 -10.30
N PHE A 610 -47.55 -0.49 -10.30
CA PHE A 610 -48.99 -0.36 -10.04
C PHE A 610 -49.87 -1.03 -11.10
N ASN A 611 -49.56 -0.80 -12.37
CA ASN A 611 -50.39 -1.33 -13.46
C ASN A 611 -50.22 -2.84 -13.68
N HIS A 612 -49.05 -3.36 -13.44
CA HIS A 612 -48.76 -4.79 -13.64
C HIS A 612 -49.11 -5.63 -12.42
N TRP A 613 -48.88 -5.06 -11.22
CA TRP A 613 -49.05 -5.75 -9.96
C TRP A 613 -50.51 -6.13 -9.69
N SER A 614 -51.44 -5.23 -9.98
CA SER A 614 -52.91 -5.44 -9.72
C SER A 614 -53.55 -6.58 -10.55
N ASN A 615 -52.99 -6.84 -11.75
CA ASN A 615 -53.68 -7.77 -12.66
C ASN A 615 -53.05 -9.16 -12.80
N THR A 616 -51.80 -9.31 -12.34
CA THR A 616 -51.03 -10.55 -12.60
C THR A 616 -50.70 -11.36 -11.36
N GLN A 617 -50.89 -10.81 -10.14
CA GLN A 617 -50.38 -11.42 -8.92
C GLN A 617 -50.97 -12.80 -8.59
N GLU A 618 -52.25 -12.98 -8.68
CA GLU A 618 -52.90 -14.25 -8.35
C GLU A 618 -52.61 -15.35 -9.37
N GLN A 619 -52.53 -15.00 -10.65
CA GLN A 619 -52.19 -15.98 -11.70
C GLN A 619 -50.74 -16.36 -11.62
N ASN A 620 -49.82 -15.39 -11.34
CA ASN A 620 -48.40 -15.66 -11.23
C ASN A 620 -48.04 -16.49 -9.97
N LEU A 621 -48.76 -16.32 -8.85
CA LEU A 621 -48.47 -17.07 -7.62
C LEU A 621 -48.66 -18.61 -7.80
N ASN A 622 -49.71 -19.02 -8.49
CA ASN A 622 -49.98 -20.43 -8.76
C ASN A 622 -49.00 -21.03 -9.80
N GLU A 623 -48.63 -20.26 -10.83
CA GLU A 623 -47.60 -20.70 -11.77
C GLU A 623 -46.21 -20.82 -11.11
N LEU A 624 -45.91 -19.92 -10.17
CA LEU A 624 -44.65 -19.96 -9.42
C LEU A 624 -44.53 -21.23 -8.57
N VAL A 625 -45.57 -21.63 -7.88
CA VAL A 625 -45.56 -22.88 -7.08
C VAL A 625 -45.33 -24.12 -7.94
N HIS A 626 -45.96 -24.19 -9.11
CA HIS A 626 -45.74 -25.30 -10.02
C HIS A 626 -44.31 -25.38 -10.55
N LYS A 627 -43.68 -24.24 -10.91
CA LYS A 627 -42.31 -24.19 -11.36
C LYS A 627 -41.34 -24.57 -10.26
N ILE A 628 -41.54 -24.10 -9.01
CA ILE A 628 -40.73 -24.45 -7.85
C ILE A 628 -40.70 -25.96 -7.63
N ASN A 629 -41.86 -26.60 -7.65
CA ASN A 629 -41.94 -28.03 -7.36
C ASN A 629 -41.23 -28.87 -8.44
N SER A 630 -41.32 -28.53 -9.71
CA SER A 630 -40.66 -29.24 -10.78
C SER A 630 -39.13 -29.20 -10.72
N ILE A 631 -38.54 -28.08 -10.22
CA ILE A 631 -37.09 -27.96 -10.03
C ILE A 631 -36.63 -28.67 -8.75
N MET A 632 -37.43 -28.65 -7.68
CA MET A 632 -37.06 -29.26 -6.40
C MET A 632 -37.05 -30.79 -6.44
N GLU A 633 -37.81 -31.42 -7.34
CA GLU A 633 -37.76 -32.90 -7.56
C GLU A 633 -36.39 -33.36 -8.07
N GLN A 634 -35.64 -32.52 -8.79
CA GLN A 634 -34.28 -32.80 -9.28
C GLN A 634 -33.21 -32.69 -8.19
N LYS A 635 -33.49 -31.97 -7.07
CA LYS A 635 -32.56 -31.72 -5.97
C LYS A 635 -32.16 -33.01 -5.20
N GLY A 636 -33.04 -33.98 -5.10
CA GLY A 636 -32.86 -35.16 -4.22
C GLY A 636 -31.66 -36.06 -4.54
N GLN A 637 -30.93 -35.81 -5.65
CA GLN A 637 -29.82 -36.64 -6.12
C GLN A 637 -28.43 -36.04 -5.99
N SER A 638 -28.28 -34.77 -5.57
CA SER A 638 -27.00 -34.04 -5.55
C SER A 638 -26.37 -33.96 -4.16
N LYS A 639 -25.06 -34.22 -4.05
CA LYS A 639 -24.26 -34.08 -2.82
C LYS A 639 -23.56 -32.72 -2.70
N ILE A 640 -24.02 -31.71 -3.46
CA ILE A 640 -23.42 -30.37 -3.48
C ILE A 640 -23.93 -29.58 -2.25
N GLU A 641 -23.01 -29.02 -1.46
CA GLU A 641 -23.38 -28.11 -0.38
C GLU A 641 -23.80 -26.76 -0.98
N GLU A 642 -25.05 -26.39 -0.77
CA GLU A 642 -25.61 -25.15 -1.30
C GLU A 642 -25.30 -23.97 -0.40
N LEU A 643 -25.40 -22.77 -0.96
CA LEU A 643 -25.40 -21.51 -0.23
C LEU A 643 -26.67 -21.40 0.61
N ASP A 644 -26.53 -21.43 1.92
CA ASP A 644 -27.64 -21.44 2.88
C ASP A 644 -27.56 -20.30 3.89
N PHE A 645 -28.42 -19.31 3.73
CA PHE A 645 -28.51 -18.15 4.60
C PHE A 645 -29.38 -18.39 5.88
N SER A 646 -29.92 -19.59 6.07
CA SER A 646 -30.59 -19.95 7.31
C SER A 646 -29.65 -20.39 8.42
N LYS A 647 -28.38 -20.62 8.09
CA LYS A 647 -27.32 -20.92 9.05
C LYS A 647 -27.15 -19.78 10.05
N SER A 648 -26.63 -20.08 11.23
CA SER A 648 -26.18 -19.06 12.16
C SER A 648 -25.12 -18.13 11.50
N TYR A 649 -24.96 -16.91 11.99
CA TYR A 649 -23.93 -16.01 11.47
C TYR A 649 -22.53 -16.67 11.47
N GLU A 650 -22.19 -17.35 12.57
CA GLU A 650 -20.90 -18.05 12.69
C GLU A 650 -20.72 -19.17 11.67
N ASP A 651 -21.75 -20.02 11.49
CA ASP A 651 -21.69 -21.13 10.54
C ASP A 651 -21.67 -20.63 9.10
N LEU A 652 -22.41 -19.57 8.80
CA LEU A 652 -22.35 -18.92 7.48
C LEU A 652 -20.94 -18.40 7.19
N GLN A 653 -20.33 -17.67 8.13
CA GLN A 653 -18.97 -17.14 7.96
C GLN A 653 -17.91 -18.23 7.73
N LYS A 654 -18.08 -19.40 8.37
CA LYS A 654 -17.19 -20.57 8.22
C LYS A 654 -17.46 -21.38 6.96
N SER A 655 -18.60 -21.19 6.31
CA SER A 655 -19.03 -21.99 5.16
C SER A 655 -18.31 -21.61 3.86
N ASN A 656 -18.18 -22.61 2.96
CA ASN A 656 -17.76 -22.40 1.57
C ASN A 656 -18.56 -23.37 0.70
N PRO A 657 -19.59 -22.88 0.00
CA PRO A 657 -20.50 -23.70 -0.77
C PRO A 657 -19.86 -24.25 -2.07
N TRP A 658 -20.57 -25.14 -2.73
CA TRP A 658 -20.43 -25.67 -4.08
C TRP A 658 -19.35 -26.72 -4.26
N PHE A 659 -18.10 -26.52 -3.78
CA PHE A 659 -16.98 -27.34 -4.16
C PHE A 659 -16.41 -28.19 -3.01
N THR A 660 -16.10 -29.45 -3.33
CA THR A 660 -15.57 -30.42 -2.38
C THR A 660 -14.04 -30.36 -2.26
N LYS A 661 -13.47 -31.03 -1.26
CA LYS A 661 -12.03 -31.25 -1.11
C LYS A 661 -11.39 -31.73 -2.42
N LYS A 662 -12.04 -32.65 -3.15
CA LYS A 662 -11.53 -33.22 -4.41
C LYS A 662 -11.35 -32.14 -5.51
N TYR A 663 -12.27 -31.21 -5.59
CA TYR A 663 -12.14 -30.08 -6.52
C TYR A 663 -10.97 -29.17 -6.13
N ARG A 664 -10.81 -28.84 -4.84
CA ARG A 664 -9.69 -28.04 -4.35
C ARG A 664 -8.33 -28.68 -4.63
N ILE A 665 -8.22 -30.01 -4.53
CA ILE A 665 -6.98 -30.74 -4.93
C ILE A 665 -6.69 -30.49 -6.41
N LYS A 666 -7.66 -30.67 -7.30
CA LYS A 666 -7.49 -30.46 -8.74
C LYS A 666 -7.10 -29.00 -9.06
N GLN A 667 -7.66 -28.02 -8.34
CA GLN A 667 -7.27 -26.61 -8.51
C GLN A 667 -5.79 -26.40 -8.17
N SER A 668 -5.29 -26.99 -7.09
CA SER A 668 -3.88 -26.91 -6.69
C SER A 668 -2.96 -27.64 -7.67
N GLU A 669 -3.37 -28.81 -8.16
CA GLU A 669 -2.64 -29.53 -9.22
C GLU A 669 -2.57 -28.72 -10.52
N LEU A 670 -3.66 -28.05 -10.89
CA LEU A 670 -3.69 -27.19 -12.07
C LEU A 670 -2.73 -25.98 -11.93
N PHE A 671 -2.64 -25.39 -10.74
CA PHE A 671 -1.63 -24.37 -10.46
C PHE A 671 -0.21 -24.93 -10.62
N ILE A 672 0.09 -26.08 -10.06
CA ILE A 672 1.40 -26.71 -10.17
C ILE A 672 1.75 -26.99 -11.64
N LEU A 673 0.80 -27.49 -12.42
CA LEU A 673 0.99 -27.75 -13.84
C LEU A 673 1.16 -26.47 -14.66
N SER A 674 0.52 -25.36 -14.24
CA SER A 674 0.71 -24.06 -14.88
C SER A 674 2.14 -23.53 -14.75
N LEU A 675 2.87 -23.89 -13.68
CA LEU A 675 4.29 -23.56 -13.54
C LEU A 675 5.15 -24.29 -14.58
N LYS A 676 4.83 -25.57 -14.90
CA LYS A 676 5.49 -26.31 -15.97
C LYS A 676 5.25 -25.67 -17.35
N VAL A 677 4.00 -25.26 -17.63
CA VAL A 677 3.64 -24.53 -18.86
C VAL A 677 4.43 -23.23 -18.99
N ARG A 678 4.51 -22.44 -17.94
CA ARG A 678 5.28 -21.18 -17.94
C ARG A 678 6.77 -21.41 -18.17
N LYS A 679 7.35 -22.44 -17.55
CA LYS A 679 8.76 -22.81 -17.73
C LYS A 679 9.05 -23.22 -19.18
N GLN A 680 8.20 -24.03 -19.78
CA GLN A 680 8.30 -24.41 -21.18
C GLN A 680 8.19 -23.19 -22.13
N PHE A 681 7.22 -22.33 -21.90
CA PHE A 681 7.06 -21.10 -22.69
C PHE A 681 8.27 -20.15 -22.57
N LEU A 682 8.85 -20.04 -21.38
CA LEU A 682 10.09 -19.26 -21.15
C LEU A 682 11.28 -19.89 -21.90
N TYR A 683 11.37 -21.21 -21.97
CA TYR A 683 12.39 -21.89 -22.75
C TYR A 683 12.31 -21.52 -24.24
N GLU A 684 11.13 -21.58 -24.82
CA GLU A 684 10.88 -21.25 -26.21
C GLU A 684 11.15 -19.78 -26.57
N ASN A 685 11.07 -18.91 -25.55
CA ASN A 685 11.19 -17.46 -25.67
C ASN A 685 12.39 -16.86 -24.91
N SER A 686 13.36 -17.68 -24.48
CA SER A 686 14.47 -17.27 -23.60
C SER A 686 15.30 -16.10 -24.14
N LYS A 687 15.39 -15.94 -25.47
CA LYS A 687 16.05 -14.79 -26.12
C LYS A 687 15.38 -13.45 -25.79
N HIS A 688 14.05 -13.41 -25.68
CA HIS A 688 13.32 -12.19 -25.35
C HIS A 688 13.51 -11.82 -23.87
N LEU A 689 13.57 -12.80 -22.99
CA LEU A 689 13.91 -12.61 -21.59
C LEU A 689 15.30 -12.00 -21.41
N ALA A 690 16.31 -12.55 -22.10
CA ALA A 690 17.66 -12.00 -22.08
C ALA A 690 17.72 -10.54 -22.56
N THR A 691 17.00 -10.26 -23.64
CA THR A 691 16.91 -8.91 -24.20
C THR A 691 16.21 -7.94 -23.25
N ALA A 692 15.07 -8.33 -22.71
CA ALA A 692 14.28 -7.55 -21.75
C ALA A 692 15.10 -7.16 -20.52
N LYS A 693 15.80 -8.14 -19.93
CA LYS A 693 16.71 -7.90 -18.80
C LYS A 693 17.79 -6.84 -19.14
N ASN A 694 18.39 -6.92 -20.31
CA ASN A 694 19.45 -6.00 -20.71
C ASN A 694 18.93 -4.58 -20.96
N ILE A 695 17.74 -4.45 -21.53
CA ILE A 695 17.05 -3.15 -21.70
C ILE A 695 16.73 -2.56 -20.33
N TRP A 696 16.13 -3.34 -19.44
CA TRP A 696 15.75 -2.91 -18.10
C TRP A 696 16.94 -2.43 -17.26
N LYS A 697 18.08 -3.10 -17.37
CA LYS A 697 19.31 -2.70 -16.69
C LYS A 697 19.81 -1.31 -17.13
N ARG A 698 19.43 -0.86 -18.33
CA ARG A 698 19.86 0.40 -18.93
C ARG A 698 18.70 1.35 -19.21
N GLN A 699 17.72 1.41 -18.29
CA GLN A 699 16.52 2.24 -18.46
C GLN A 699 16.80 3.67 -18.92
N PRO A 700 17.77 4.44 -18.34
CA PRO A 700 18.03 5.81 -18.76
C PRO A 700 18.44 5.95 -20.24
N GLU A 701 19.21 4.99 -20.74
CA GLU A 701 19.62 4.97 -22.16
C GLU A 701 18.42 4.75 -23.10
N TYR A 702 17.50 3.86 -22.68
CA TYR A 702 16.35 3.53 -23.51
C TYR A 702 15.22 4.54 -23.39
N SER A 703 15.05 5.20 -22.25
CA SER A 703 14.02 6.22 -22.07
C SER A 703 14.16 7.42 -23.03
N SER A 704 15.38 7.72 -23.46
CA SER A 704 15.66 8.79 -24.41
C SER A 704 15.56 8.38 -25.90
N LYS A 705 15.39 7.09 -26.20
CA LYS A 705 15.32 6.58 -27.56
C LYS A 705 13.91 6.64 -28.15
N GLN A 706 13.82 6.74 -29.47
CA GLN A 706 12.57 6.53 -30.18
C GLN A 706 12.02 5.13 -29.86
N ASN A 707 10.75 5.00 -29.45
CA ASN A 707 10.14 3.78 -28.93
C ASN A 707 10.72 3.26 -27.59
N GLY A 708 11.53 4.03 -26.89
CA GLY A 708 12.16 3.62 -25.64
C GLY A 708 11.16 3.25 -24.56
N GLU A 709 10.08 4.02 -24.41
CA GLU A 709 8.99 3.72 -23.51
C GLU A 709 8.37 2.35 -23.78
N LYS A 710 8.05 2.03 -25.03
CA LYS A 710 7.49 0.72 -25.41
C LYS A 710 8.45 -0.42 -25.10
N LEU A 711 9.75 -0.20 -25.32
CA LEU A 711 10.78 -1.18 -24.99
C LEU A 711 10.89 -1.43 -23.48
N LEU A 712 10.75 -0.39 -22.66
CA LEU A 712 10.78 -0.51 -21.22
C LEU A 712 9.51 -1.21 -20.70
N ILE A 713 8.35 -0.88 -21.22
CA ILE A 713 7.09 -1.58 -20.92
C ILE A 713 7.21 -3.07 -21.21
N GLU A 714 7.65 -3.45 -22.43
CA GLU A 714 7.76 -4.85 -22.80
C GLU A 714 8.87 -5.58 -22.03
N SER A 715 9.95 -4.88 -21.71
CA SER A 715 10.98 -5.43 -20.81
C SER A 715 10.43 -5.76 -19.44
N TRP A 716 9.61 -4.87 -18.89
CA TRP A 716 8.91 -5.13 -17.63
C TRP A 716 7.95 -6.32 -17.74
N HIS A 717 7.16 -6.40 -18.81
CA HIS A 717 6.24 -7.52 -19.01
C HIS A 717 6.96 -8.87 -18.96
N TRP A 718 8.12 -9.02 -19.64
CA TRP A 718 8.92 -10.25 -19.61
C TRP A 718 9.53 -10.52 -18.24
N ILE A 719 10.05 -9.51 -17.55
CA ILE A 719 10.64 -9.64 -16.21
C ILE A 719 9.60 -10.10 -15.21
N ASN A 720 8.43 -9.47 -15.19
CA ASN A 720 7.36 -9.84 -14.26
C ASN A 720 6.68 -11.16 -14.68
N PHE A 721 6.75 -11.53 -15.95
CA PHE A 721 6.29 -12.85 -16.37
C PHE A 721 7.19 -13.96 -15.83
N VAL A 722 8.52 -13.83 -15.86
CA VAL A 722 9.44 -14.88 -15.36
C VAL A 722 9.37 -14.99 -13.84
N ILE A 723 9.20 -13.90 -13.11
CA ILE A 723 8.98 -13.87 -11.67
C ILE A 723 7.52 -13.46 -11.43
N PRO A 724 6.63 -14.41 -11.12
CA PRO A 724 5.19 -14.16 -11.03
C PRO A 724 4.82 -13.03 -10.08
N ILE A 725 5.49 -12.95 -8.92
CA ILE A 725 5.24 -11.95 -7.91
C ILE A 725 6.52 -11.17 -7.60
N ILE A 726 6.49 -9.88 -7.84
CA ILE A 726 7.57 -8.97 -7.44
C ILE A 726 7.02 -8.03 -6.38
N SER A 727 7.70 -7.93 -5.24
CA SER A 727 7.30 -7.02 -4.17
C SER A 727 8.24 -5.82 -4.08
N THR A 728 7.71 -4.67 -3.64
CA THR A 728 8.51 -3.45 -3.45
C THR A 728 7.87 -2.52 -2.42
N THR A 729 8.68 -1.68 -1.78
CA THR A 729 8.15 -0.58 -0.97
C THR A 729 7.76 0.60 -1.84
N PHE A 730 6.80 1.43 -1.39
CA PHE A 730 6.43 2.65 -2.11
C PHE A 730 7.62 3.60 -2.31
N ALA A 731 8.49 3.73 -1.32
CA ALA A 731 9.70 4.56 -1.42
C ALA A 731 10.64 4.13 -2.57
N SER A 732 10.60 2.86 -2.94
CA SER A 732 11.40 2.32 -4.05
C SER A 732 10.62 2.20 -5.36
N PHE A 733 9.30 2.24 -5.30
CA PHE A 733 8.41 2.05 -6.44
C PHE A 733 8.61 3.12 -7.50
N GLY A 734 8.57 4.39 -7.11
CA GLY A 734 8.75 5.52 -8.02
C GLY A 734 10.07 5.45 -8.79
N ARG A 735 11.16 5.05 -8.13
CA ARG A 735 12.48 4.87 -8.74
C ARG A 735 12.53 3.67 -9.69
N MET A 736 11.97 2.53 -9.28
CA MET A 736 11.93 1.31 -10.10
C MET A 736 11.14 1.50 -11.39
N PHE A 737 10.07 2.29 -11.34
CA PHE A 737 9.15 2.53 -12.44
C PHE A 737 9.16 3.97 -12.97
N GLN A 738 10.27 4.69 -12.77
CA GLN A 738 10.38 6.10 -13.13
C GLN A 738 10.00 6.37 -14.60
N HIS A 739 10.35 5.45 -15.51
CA HIS A 739 10.14 5.57 -16.95
C HIS A 739 8.94 4.74 -17.45
N ILE A 740 8.13 4.22 -16.55
CA ILE A 740 6.94 3.46 -16.90
C ILE A 740 5.72 4.40 -16.81
N PRO A 741 4.93 4.51 -17.88
CA PRO A 741 3.76 5.37 -17.92
C PRO A 741 2.58 4.80 -17.14
N GLU A 742 1.49 5.56 -17.12
CA GLU A 742 0.22 5.16 -16.54
C GLU A 742 -0.37 3.90 -17.20
N ASN A 743 -1.21 3.18 -16.45
CA ASN A 743 -1.94 1.99 -16.88
C ASN A 743 -1.09 0.89 -17.54
N THR A 744 0.15 0.72 -17.10
CA THR A 744 1.07 -0.30 -17.63
C THR A 744 1.05 -1.59 -16.81
N ILE A 745 1.03 -1.46 -15.48
CA ILE A 745 1.06 -2.61 -14.56
C ILE A 745 -0.31 -3.29 -14.56
N GLY A 746 -0.34 -4.61 -14.78
CA GLY A 746 -1.58 -5.37 -14.85
C GLY A 746 -2.33 -5.36 -13.54
N ASN A 747 -1.74 -5.92 -12.48
CA ASN A 747 -2.34 -6.01 -11.15
C ASN A 747 -1.39 -5.46 -10.08
N LEU A 748 -1.91 -4.57 -9.25
CA LEU A 748 -1.26 -4.04 -8.07
C LEU A 748 -1.99 -4.52 -6.82
N PHE A 749 -1.25 -5.15 -5.93
CA PHE A 749 -1.72 -5.52 -4.60
C PHE A 749 -1.00 -4.64 -3.57
N ILE A 750 -1.75 -3.93 -2.75
CA ILE A 750 -1.20 -3.09 -1.68
C ILE A 750 -1.48 -3.79 -0.36
N ASP A 751 -0.43 -4.29 0.28
CA ASP A 751 -0.56 -4.97 1.57
C ASP A 751 -0.23 -4.02 2.72
N GLU A 752 -0.87 -4.24 3.88
CA GLU A 752 -0.82 -3.36 5.07
C GLU A 752 -1.13 -1.89 4.73
N ALA A 753 -2.13 -1.68 3.89
CA ALA A 753 -2.47 -0.37 3.35
C ALA A 753 -2.99 0.63 4.39
N GLY A 754 -3.46 0.15 5.55
CA GLY A 754 -3.81 1.00 6.69
C GLY A 754 -2.62 1.78 7.25
N GLN A 755 -1.39 1.32 7.01
CA GLN A 755 -0.15 1.99 7.42
C GLN A 755 0.45 2.89 6.33
N ALA A 756 -0.10 2.86 5.13
CA ALA A 756 0.42 3.60 3.99
C ALA A 756 -0.18 5.00 3.94
N LEU A 757 0.68 6.01 3.93
CA LEU A 757 0.26 7.38 3.68
C LEU A 757 -0.40 7.48 2.29
N PRO A 758 -1.48 8.24 2.15
CA PRO A 758 -2.19 8.37 0.88
C PRO A 758 -1.29 8.79 -0.28
N GLN A 759 -0.44 9.76 -0.07
CA GLN A 759 0.48 10.29 -1.08
C GLN A 759 1.53 9.27 -1.53
N ALA A 760 1.93 8.34 -0.65
CA ALA A 760 2.96 7.36 -0.96
C ALA A 760 2.54 6.36 -2.05
N SER A 761 1.26 6.06 -2.16
CA SER A 761 0.73 5.06 -3.10
C SER A 761 0.39 5.61 -4.48
N ILE A 762 0.32 6.95 -4.65
CA ILE A 762 -0.17 7.57 -5.88
C ILE A 762 0.58 7.12 -7.14
N GLY A 763 1.91 6.96 -7.02
CA GLY A 763 2.76 6.52 -8.11
C GLY A 763 2.46 5.08 -8.57
N ALA A 764 2.08 4.20 -7.64
CA ALA A 764 1.67 2.84 -7.92
C ALA A 764 0.25 2.81 -8.51
N ILE A 765 -0.65 3.64 -7.98
CA ILE A 765 -2.05 3.71 -8.39
C ILE A 765 -2.18 4.14 -9.85
N PHE A 766 -1.56 5.24 -10.27
CA PHE A 766 -1.75 5.70 -11.65
C PHE A 766 -1.10 4.80 -12.69
N ARG A 767 -0.05 4.04 -12.31
CA ARG A 767 0.61 3.08 -13.23
C ARG A 767 -0.14 1.77 -13.39
N SER A 768 -1.15 1.50 -12.58
CA SER A 768 -1.78 0.18 -12.49
C SER A 768 -3.19 0.16 -13.07
N LYS A 769 -3.53 -0.94 -13.77
CA LYS A 769 -4.85 -1.17 -14.38
C LYS A 769 -5.87 -1.69 -13.36
N LYS A 770 -5.46 -2.67 -12.54
CA LYS A 770 -6.28 -3.28 -11.50
C LYS A 770 -5.58 -3.14 -10.17
N ILE A 771 -6.29 -2.71 -9.14
CA ILE A 771 -5.74 -2.40 -7.83
C ILE A 771 -6.58 -3.11 -6.77
N MET A 772 -5.92 -3.84 -5.90
CA MET A 772 -6.50 -4.42 -4.70
C MET A 772 -5.71 -3.96 -3.48
N VAL A 773 -6.39 -3.27 -2.60
CA VAL A 773 -5.85 -2.79 -1.35
C VAL A 773 -6.28 -3.73 -0.24
N VAL A 774 -5.32 -4.18 0.56
CA VAL A 774 -5.56 -5.11 1.67
C VAL A 774 -4.93 -4.55 2.94
N GLY A 775 -5.71 -4.38 3.97
CA GLY A 775 -5.21 -3.83 5.22
C GLY A 775 -6.26 -3.87 6.32
N ASP A 776 -6.00 -3.09 7.36
CA ASP A 776 -6.89 -2.96 8.50
C ASP A 776 -6.69 -1.59 9.15
N PRO A 777 -7.64 -0.65 9.00
CA PRO A 777 -7.55 0.68 9.60
C PRO A 777 -7.62 0.66 11.13
N SER A 778 -8.18 -0.41 11.72
CA SER A 778 -8.29 -0.59 13.18
C SER A 778 -7.00 -1.14 13.82
N GLN A 779 -5.90 -1.23 13.05
CA GLN A 779 -4.57 -1.49 13.56
C GLN A 779 -3.76 -0.19 13.66
N ILE A 780 -2.48 -0.21 13.33
CA ILE A 780 -1.61 0.96 13.41
C ILE A 780 -1.87 1.89 12.22
N LYS A 781 -2.06 3.16 12.53
CA LYS A 781 -2.21 4.26 11.57
C LYS A 781 -0.86 4.61 10.91
N PRO A 782 -0.86 5.28 9.76
CA PRO A 782 0.37 5.76 9.15
C PRO A 782 1.15 6.67 10.10
N VAL A 783 2.48 6.55 10.09
CA VAL A 783 3.34 7.42 10.89
C VAL A 783 3.53 8.74 10.16
N LEU A 784 2.96 9.80 10.69
CA LEU A 784 3.16 11.17 10.22
C LEU A 784 4.22 11.88 11.06
N THR A 785 5.01 12.72 10.44
CA THR A 785 6.00 13.59 11.11
C THR A 785 5.40 14.92 11.54
N LEU A 786 4.21 15.24 11.03
CA LEU A 786 3.48 16.48 11.31
C LEU A 786 2.36 16.22 12.31
N ASP A 787 2.14 17.18 13.21
CA ASP A 787 1.02 17.11 14.16
C ASP A 787 -0.33 17.38 13.47
N SER A 788 -1.43 16.97 14.11
CA SER A 788 -2.80 17.13 13.59
C SER A 788 -3.16 18.58 13.27
N ASN A 789 -2.65 19.56 14.02
CA ASN A 789 -2.96 20.99 13.80
C ASN A 789 -2.29 21.52 12.53
N VAL A 790 -1.06 21.09 12.24
CA VAL A 790 -0.38 21.47 11.00
C VAL A 790 -1.09 20.85 9.80
N LEU A 791 -1.53 19.58 9.91
CA LEU A 791 -2.32 18.94 8.86
C LEU A 791 -3.65 19.66 8.62
N ASN A 792 -4.36 20.02 9.68
CA ASN A 792 -5.61 20.80 9.58
C ASN A 792 -5.38 22.18 8.92
N LEU A 793 -4.27 22.85 9.26
CA LEU A 793 -3.87 24.09 8.58
C LEU A 793 -3.68 23.89 7.09
N LEU A 794 -2.94 22.85 6.70
CA LEU A 794 -2.68 22.56 5.30
C LEU A 794 -3.98 22.22 4.57
N GLY A 795 -4.87 21.44 5.20
CA GLY A 795 -6.20 21.15 4.68
C GLY A 795 -7.00 22.44 4.41
N GLN A 796 -7.00 23.38 5.35
CA GLN A 796 -7.67 24.67 5.18
C GLN A 796 -7.01 25.55 4.11
N ASN A 797 -5.67 25.63 4.11
CA ASN A 797 -4.93 26.46 3.14
C ASN A 797 -5.15 26.00 1.68
N TYR A 798 -5.20 24.70 1.46
CA TYR A 798 -5.43 24.10 0.13
C TYR A 798 -6.91 23.78 -0.15
N GLN A 799 -7.81 24.07 0.80
CA GLN A 799 -9.25 23.75 0.72
C GLN A 799 -9.50 22.26 0.46
N VAL A 800 -8.74 21.40 1.13
CA VAL A 800 -8.79 19.95 1.05
C VAL A 800 -9.53 19.39 2.25
N ASN A 801 -10.38 18.37 2.01
CA ASN A 801 -11.12 17.70 3.08
C ASN A 801 -10.15 16.93 4.00
N GLU A 802 -10.45 16.88 5.30
CA GLU A 802 -9.64 16.19 6.33
C GLU A 802 -9.36 14.73 6.04
N LYS A 803 -10.25 14.03 5.34
CA LYS A 803 -10.03 12.64 4.94
C LYS A 803 -8.80 12.41 4.05
N PHE A 804 -8.32 13.46 3.34
CA PHE A 804 -7.09 13.41 2.54
C PHE A 804 -5.88 13.89 3.33
N VAL A 805 -6.10 14.72 4.35
CA VAL A 805 -5.05 15.41 5.09
C VAL A 805 -5.39 15.38 6.57
N SER A 806 -5.23 14.22 7.19
CA SER A 806 -5.39 14.01 8.63
C SER A 806 -4.51 12.86 9.12
N THR A 807 -4.45 12.69 10.43
CA THR A 807 -3.77 11.54 11.06
C THR A 807 -4.46 10.21 10.80
N GLU A 808 -5.73 10.25 10.41
CA GLU A 808 -6.57 9.09 10.10
C GLU A 808 -6.46 8.67 8.61
N ALA A 809 -5.94 9.56 7.77
CA ALA A 809 -5.86 9.31 6.34
C ALA A 809 -4.83 8.23 6.01
N SER A 810 -5.25 7.20 5.30
CA SER A 810 -4.39 6.13 4.78
C SER A 810 -4.79 5.75 3.35
N THR A 811 -3.91 5.03 2.66
CA THR A 811 -4.26 4.43 1.36
C THR A 811 -5.50 3.54 1.49
N GLN A 812 -5.62 2.80 2.61
CA GLN A 812 -6.78 1.96 2.90
C GLN A 812 -8.07 2.78 2.98
N THR A 813 -8.09 3.83 3.82
CA THR A 813 -9.31 4.62 4.04
C THR A 813 -9.80 5.32 2.78
N LEU A 814 -8.88 5.79 1.92
CA LEU A 814 -9.25 6.41 0.65
C LEU A 814 -9.82 5.39 -0.35
N VAL A 815 -9.24 4.19 -0.42
CA VAL A 815 -9.77 3.14 -1.31
C VAL A 815 -11.04 2.54 -0.74
N ASP A 816 -11.19 2.43 0.58
CA ASP A 816 -12.45 2.08 1.23
C ASP A 816 -13.57 3.03 0.75
N ALA A 817 -13.34 4.34 0.85
CA ALA A 817 -14.32 5.35 0.45
C ALA A 817 -14.73 5.26 -1.03
N THR A 818 -13.90 4.69 -1.90
CA THR A 818 -14.17 4.53 -3.33
C THR A 818 -14.65 3.14 -3.71
N SER A 819 -14.59 2.16 -2.80
CA SER A 819 -14.97 0.79 -3.07
C SER A 819 -16.47 0.66 -3.28
N GLN A 820 -16.86 0.03 -4.39
CA GLN A 820 -18.25 -0.26 -4.71
C GLN A 820 -18.82 -1.30 -3.75
N TYR A 821 -18.06 -2.33 -3.43
CA TYR A 821 -18.42 -3.39 -2.50
C TYR A 821 -17.73 -3.15 -1.17
N GLY A 822 -18.49 -3.20 -0.10
CA GLY A 822 -17.98 -2.95 1.24
C GLY A 822 -19.02 -3.19 2.32
N PHE A 823 -18.74 -2.67 3.51
CA PHE A 823 -19.59 -2.82 4.67
C PHE A 823 -19.82 -1.46 5.34
N GLN A 824 -21.08 -1.14 5.65
CA GLN A 824 -21.44 0.05 6.42
C GLN A 824 -21.30 -0.26 7.89
N LYS A 825 -20.21 0.24 8.49
CA LYS A 825 -19.90 -0.03 9.90
C LYS A 825 -20.75 0.82 10.85
N ASN A 826 -20.96 2.09 10.50
CA ASN A 826 -21.86 3.03 11.16
C ASN A 826 -22.39 4.05 10.13
N GLU A 827 -23.20 5.04 10.55
CA GLU A 827 -23.80 6.00 9.61
C GLU A 827 -22.79 6.73 8.73
N ASP A 828 -21.59 7.00 9.23
CA ASP A 828 -20.56 7.80 8.56
C ASP A 828 -19.39 6.97 8.00
N GLU A 829 -19.25 5.70 8.41
CA GLU A 829 -18.06 4.90 8.09
C GLU A 829 -18.38 3.73 7.16
N TRP A 830 -17.91 3.85 5.92
CA TRP A 830 -17.90 2.78 4.92
C TRP A 830 -16.51 2.17 4.85
N ILE A 831 -16.41 0.85 5.03
CA ILE A 831 -15.17 0.10 4.86
C ILE A 831 -15.25 -0.83 3.64
N GLY A 832 -14.09 -1.27 3.14
CA GLY A 832 -14.01 -2.24 2.06
C GLY A 832 -14.57 -3.61 2.44
N ILE A 833 -14.33 -4.63 1.60
CA ILE A 833 -14.85 -5.98 1.80
C ILE A 833 -14.29 -6.55 3.12
N PRO A 834 -15.12 -6.88 4.12
CA PRO A 834 -14.64 -7.32 5.42
C PRO A 834 -14.32 -8.81 5.44
N LEU A 835 -13.28 -9.21 6.19
CA LEU A 835 -12.96 -10.59 6.51
C LEU A 835 -13.23 -10.85 7.99
N TRP A 836 -14.12 -11.77 8.32
CA TRP A 836 -14.57 -11.93 9.70
C TRP A 836 -14.04 -13.17 10.43
N VAL A 837 -13.55 -14.21 9.72
CA VAL A 837 -13.13 -15.47 10.36
C VAL A 837 -11.68 -15.39 10.82
N HIS A 838 -11.49 -15.31 12.12
CA HIS A 838 -10.18 -15.25 12.76
C HIS A 838 -9.65 -16.66 13.09
N ARG A 839 -8.39 -16.95 12.73
CA ARG A 839 -7.76 -18.27 12.93
C ARG A 839 -6.40 -18.22 13.62
N ARG A 840 -5.99 -17.07 14.17
CA ARG A 840 -4.68 -16.88 14.79
C ARG A 840 -4.72 -17.05 16.31
N SER A 841 -5.36 -16.13 16.99
CA SER A 841 -5.32 -16.00 18.44
C SER A 841 -6.42 -16.81 19.12
N ASN A 842 -6.10 -17.39 20.25
CA ASN A 842 -7.03 -18.08 21.13
C ASN A 842 -7.81 -17.07 22.00
N TYR A 843 -8.81 -17.54 22.76
CA TYR A 843 -9.44 -16.76 23.82
C TYR A 843 -8.46 -16.52 24.97
N PRO A 844 -8.49 -15.38 25.71
CA PRO A 844 -9.38 -14.24 25.47
C PRO A 844 -8.83 -13.20 24.48
N MET A 845 -7.63 -13.39 23.88
CA MET A 845 -7.02 -12.42 22.94
C MET A 845 -7.94 -12.12 21.76
N PHE A 846 -8.58 -13.17 21.24
CA PHE A 846 -9.61 -13.01 20.22
C PHE A 846 -10.74 -12.09 20.69
N THR A 847 -11.26 -12.28 21.91
CA THR A 847 -12.34 -11.45 22.46
C THR A 847 -11.91 -10.01 22.65
N ILE A 848 -10.70 -9.78 23.19
CA ILE A 848 -10.14 -8.43 23.38
C ILE A 848 -10.12 -7.70 22.01
N SER A 849 -9.58 -8.31 21.00
CA SER A 849 -9.52 -7.74 19.65
C SER A 849 -10.92 -7.48 19.09
N ASN A 850 -11.80 -8.48 19.16
CA ASN A 850 -13.13 -8.44 18.57
C ASN A 850 -14.02 -7.34 19.17
N GLU A 851 -14.05 -7.25 20.51
CA GLU A 851 -14.88 -6.28 21.21
C GLU A 851 -14.34 -4.86 21.07
N LEU A 852 -13.02 -4.66 21.25
CA LEU A 852 -12.43 -3.33 21.24
C LEU A 852 -12.42 -2.67 19.85
N SER A 853 -12.28 -3.46 18.77
CA SER A 853 -11.98 -2.87 17.45
C SER A 853 -12.96 -3.27 16.35
N TYR A 854 -13.70 -4.38 16.51
CA TYR A 854 -14.54 -4.91 15.44
C TYR A 854 -16.00 -5.11 15.82
N GLY A 855 -16.42 -4.58 16.99
CA GLY A 855 -17.84 -4.57 17.42
C GLY A 855 -18.48 -5.95 17.52
N GLY A 856 -17.71 -6.99 17.90
CA GLY A 856 -18.19 -8.35 18.03
C GLY A 856 -18.48 -9.07 16.70
N LEU A 857 -18.03 -8.52 15.54
CA LEU A 857 -18.34 -9.05 14.22
C LEU A 857 -17.45 -10.22 13.80
N MET A 858 -16.26 -10.35 14.38
CA MET A 858 -15.38 -11.46 14.05
C MET A 858 -15.89 -12.79 14.61
N VAL A 859 -15.58 -13.86 13.92
CA VAL A 859 -15.94 -15.24 14.26
C VAL A 859 -14.66 -16.04 14.54
N GLN A 860 -14.63 -16.79 15.64
CA GLN A 860 -13.52 -17.72 15.94
C GLN A 860 -13.54 -18.89 14.95
N GLY A 861 -12.50 -19.00 14.14
CA GLY A 861 -12.37 -20.04 13.11
C GLY A 861 -11.70 -21.33 13.59
N LYS A 862 -11.09 -21.35 14.79
CA LYS A 862 -10.51 -22.54 15.40
C LYS A 862 -11.60 -23.38 16.07
N PRO A 863 -11.43 -24.73 16.12
CA PRO A 863 -12.28 -25.57 16.95
C PRO A 863 -12.24 -25.12 18.44
N ALA A 864 -13.34 -25.26 19.15
CA ALA A 864 -13.48 -24.79 20.53
C ALA A 864 -12.38 -25.33 21.46
N ASP A 865 -12.01 -26.60 21.31
CA ASP A 865 -10.98 -27.24 22.13
C ASP A 865 -9.57 -26.66 21.91
N SER A 866 -9.27 -26.22 20.67
CA SER A 866 -7.98 -25.63 20.30
C SER A 866 -7.94 -24.10 20.41
N ALA A 867 -9.07 -23.49 20.73
CA ALA A 867 -9.20 -22.03 20.83
C ALA A 867 -8.99 -21.50 22.25
N GLN A 868 -8.71 -22.35 23.22
CA GLN A 868 -8.45 -21.97 24.61
C GLN A 868 -7.04 -21.40 24.74
N GLY A 869 -6.90 -20.27 25.41
CA GLY A 869 -5.63 -19.61 25.66
C GLY A 869 -5.49 -19.18 27.11
N GLN A 870 -4.47 -18.38 27.39
CA GLN A 870 -4.23 -17.85 28.73
C GLN A 870 -3.98 -16.35 28.66
N SER A 871 -4.46 -15.62 29.66
CA SER A 871 -4.18 -14.20 29.79
C SER A 871 -4.29 -13.75 31.24
N GLU A 872 -3.43 -12.83 31.63
CA GLU A 872 -3.48 -12.21 32.95
C GLU A 872 -2.94 -10.78 32.87
N TRP A 873 -3.53 -9.88 33.67
CA TRP A 873 -2.96 -8.57 33.92
C TRP A 873 -2.23 -8.62 35.27
N PHE A 874 -0.92 -8.65 35.25
CA PHE A 874 -0.08 -8.57 36.44
C PHE A 874 -0.02 -7.13 36.94
N ASP A 875 -0.60 -6.90 38.10
CA ASP A 875 -0.65 -5.60 38.77
C ASP A 875 0.70 -5.27 39.40
N ILE A 876 1.57 -4.65 38.68
CA ILE A 876 2.93 -4.28 39.09
C ILE A 876 3.08 -2.76 39.06
N SER A 877 2.97 -2.13 40.20
CA SER A 877 3.24 -0.69 40.37
C SER A 877 4.73 -0.43 40.64
N GLY A 878 5.15 0.82 40.44
CA GLY A 878 6.52 1.25 40.74
C GLY A 878 6.70 2.71 40.35
N LYS A 879 7.90 3.28 40.59
CA LYS A 879 8.24 4.64 40.17
C LYS A 879 8.85 4.64 38.78
N ALA A 880 8.25 5.43 37.88
CA ALA A 880 8.74 5.55 36.52
C ALA A 880 9.92 6.53 36.41
N ASN A 881 10.91 6.15 35.57
CA ASN A 881 11.92 7.04 35.08
C ASN A 881 11.78 7.13 33.55
N ASP A 882 11.30 8.24 33.03
CA ASP A 882 10.86 8.41 31.64
C ASP A 882 10.00 7.22 31.18
N LYS A 883 8.89 6.99 31.90
CA LYS A 883 7.91 5.91 31.63
C LYS A 883 8.42 4.49 31.96
N PHE A 884 9.71 4.27 32.14
CA PHE A 884 10.27 2.97 32.49
C PHE A 884 10.15 2.67 33.99
N VAL A 885 9.51 1.54 34.35
CA VAL A 885 9.30 1.06 35.71
C VAL A 885 10.18 -0.16 35.95
N THR A 886 11.13 -0.05 36.86
CA THR A 886 12.14 -1.10 37.14
C THR A 886 11.47 -2.37 37.69
N GLU A 887 10.48 -2.23 38.54
CA GLU A 887 9.72 -3.33 39.13
C GLU A 887 9.04 -4.20 38.07
N GLN A 888 8.44 -3.57 37.03
CA GLN A 888 7.83 -4.27 35.89
C GLN A 888 8.89 -5.03 35.08
N ALA A 889 10.05 -4.43 34.84
CA ALA A 889 11.15 -5.09 34.13
C ALA A 889 11.71 -6.28 34.91
N ASN A 890 11.87 -6.17 36.25
CA ASN A 890 12.34 -7.26 37.08
C ASN A 890 11.34 -8.41 37.15
N PHE A 891 10.04 -8.10 37.26
CA PHE A 891 8.97 -9.10 37.19
C PHE A 891 8.97 -9.85 35.86
N LEU A 892 9.04 -9.11 34.74
CA LEU A 892 9.12 -9.69 33.40
C LEU A 892 10.34 -10.61 33.27
N LYS A 893 11.51 -10.16 33.75
CA LYS A 893 12.75 -10.94 33.72
C LYS A 893 12.58 -12.26 34.44
N ALA A 894 12.01 -12.24 35.66
CA ALA A 894 11.74 -13.44 36.42
C ALA A 894 10.80 -14.40 35.71
N LYS A 895 9.73 -13.88 35.12
CA LYS A 895 8.76 -14.68 34.35
C LYS A 895 9.36 -15.30 33.07
N ILE A 896 10.21 -14.59 32.39
CA ILE A 896 10.89 -15.16 31.21
C ILE A 896 11.89 -16.25 31.65
N MET A 897 12.65 -16.04 32.73
CA MET A 897 13.55 -17.06 33.25
C MET A 897 12.80 -18.33 33.65
N GLU A 898 11.70 -18.21 34.40
CA GLU A 898 10.84 -19.31 34.79
C GLU A 898 10.40 -20.14 33.56
N ARG A 899 9.90 -19.45 32.52
CA ARG A 899 9.45 -20.11 31.27
C ARG A 899 10.57 -20.81 30.49
N LEU A 900 11.76 -20.21 30.46
CA LEU A 900 12.92 -20.79 29.77
C LEU A 900 13.58 -21.94 30.55
N GLU A 901 13.44 -21.95 31.86
CA GLU A 901 13.83 -23.09 32.70
C GLU A 901 12.90 -24.30 32.46
N GLU A 902 11.59 -24.04 32.28
CA GLU A 902 10.61 -25.07 31.96
C GLU A 902 10.80 -25.63 30.54
N ASN A 903 11.03 -24.74 29.58
CA ASN A 903 11.22 -25.10 28.18
C ASN A 903 12.10 -24.09 27.44
N PRO A 904 13.38 -24.39 27.19
CA PRO A 904 14.31 -23.49 26.49
C PRO A 904 13.89 -23.14 25.06
N ASP A 905 13.14 -24.00 24.38
CA ASP A 905 12.72 -23.80 22.98
C ASP A 905 11.73 -22.64 22.86
N LEU A 906 11.06 -22.27 23.94
CA LEU A 906 10.17 -21.11 23.96
C LEU A 906 10.87 -19.77 23.72
N ALA A 907 12.20 -19.70 23.83
CA ALA A 907 12.93 -18.47 23.56
C ALA A 907 12.63 -17.86 22.17
N GLY A 908 12.26 -18.72 21.20
CA GLY A 908 11.85 -18.31 19.85
C GLY A 908 10.41 -17.84 19.72
N GLU A 909 9.58 -18.22 20.66
CA GLU A 909 8.13 -18.10 20.64
C GLU A 909 7.60 -17.04 21.61
N ILE A 910 8.48 -16.21 22.19
CA ILE A 910 8.12 -15.15 23.12
C ILE A 910 8.47 -13.78 22.54
N TYR A 911 7.51 -12.88 22.51
CA TYR A 911 7.70 -11.45 22.21
C TYR A 911 7.45 -10.59 23.45
N VAL A 912 8.26 -9.54 23.57
CA VAL A 912 8.09 -8.48 24.58
C VAL A 912 7.79 -7.16 23.88
N ILE A 913 6.63 -6.60 24.15
CA ILE A 913 6.09 -5.43 23.47
C ILE A 913 5.84 -4.31 24.49
N SER A 914 6.12 -3.07 24.11
CA SER A 914 5.75 -1.90 24.90
C SER A 914 5.17 -0.81 23.98
N PRO A 915 4.24 0.03 24.45
CA PRO A 915 3.79 1.20 23.70
C PRO A 915 4.91 2.24 23.52
N PHE A 916 5.90 2.29 24.46
CA PHE A 916 6.91 3.33 24.51
C PHE A 916 8.28 2.85 24.01
N LYS A 917 8.88 3.61 23.09
CA LYS A 917 10.19 3.28 22.50
C LYS A 917 11.32 3.22 23.56
N HIS A 918 11.31 4.15 24.53
CA HIS A 918 12.29 4.16 25.63
C HIS A 918 12.15 2.94 26.54
N VAL A 919 10.91 2.58 26.91
CA VAL A 919 10.63 1.38 27.71
C VAL A 919 11.10 0.12 26.97
N ALA A 920 10.74 -0.03 25.71
CA ALA A 920 11.16 -1.15 24.87
C ALA A 920 12.70 -1.29 24.81
N TYR A 921 13.41 -0.16 24.65
CA TYR A 921 14.87 -0.15 24.65
C TYR A 921 15.46 -0.60 26.00
N LYS A 922 14.93 -0.10 27.12
CA LYS A 922 15.37 -0.47 28.47
C LYS A 922 15.04 -1.94 28.79
N LEU A 923 13.88 -2.44 28.38
CA LEU A 923 13.52 -3.85 28.50
C LEU A 923 14.47 -4.73 27.69
N ALA A 924 14.81 -4.36 26.46
CA ALA A 924 15.78 -5.09 25.66
C ALA A 924 17.16 -5.16 26.37
N THR A 925 17.60 -4.05 26.96
CA THR A 925 18.85 -4.01 27.72
C THR A 925 18.80 -4.91 28.97
N ALA A 926 17.67 -4.88 29.70
CA ALA A 926 17.49 -5.72 30.89
C ALA A 926 17.44 -7.21 30.54
N LEU A 927 16.81 -7.58 29.44
CA LEU A 927 16.67 -8.96 28.99
C LEU A 927 17.92 -9.48 28.26
N ASP A 928 18.74 -8.60 27.71
CA ASP A 928 20.07 -8.95 27.18
C ASP A 928 20.99 -9.54 28.28
N SER A 929 20.83 -9.06 29.51
CA SER A 929 21.59 -9.56 30.67
C SER A 929 21.32 -11.04 31.03
N ILE A 930 20.25 -11.63 30.54
CA ILE A 930 19.90 -13.06 30.70
C ILE A 930 19.99 -13.83 29.38
N GLY A 931 20.52 -13.24 28.32
CA GLY A 931 20.69 -13.88 27.01
C GLY A 931 19.38 -14.09 26.24
N PHE A 932 18.25 -13.42 26.61
CA PHE A 932 16.97 -13.61 25.97
C PHE A 932 16.86 -12.88 24.63
N THR A 933 17.57 -11.76 24.45
CA THR A 933 17.40 -10.95 23.22
C THR A 933 17.94 -11.67 21.98
N LYS A 934 17.10 -11.70 20.92
CA LYS A 934 17.52 -12.16 19.60
C LYS A 934 17.88 -10.98 18.73
N ARG A 935 18.98 -11.11 17.96
CA ARG A 935 19.47 -10.03 17.10
C ARG A 935 19.63 -10.51 15.65
N GLU A 936 19.15 -9.69 14.73
CA GLU A 936 19.46 -9.75 13.31
C GLU A 936 20.39 -8.57 12.99
N GLY A 937 21.67 -8.85 12.80
CA GLY A 937 22.69 -7.82 12.72
C GLY A 937 22.77 -6.98 14.01
N ARG A 938 22.45 -5.70 13.92
CA ARG A 938 22.44 -4.79 15.09
C ARG A 938 21.04 -4.62 15.72
N LYS A 939 19.98 -5.16 15.11
CA LYS A 939 18.59 -4.93 15.53
C LYS A 939 18.12 -6.07 16.43
N VAL A 940 17.51 -5.72 17.58
CA VAL A 940 16.77 -6.68 18.41
C VAL A 940 15.44 -6.97 17.74
N VAL A 941 15.04 -8.26 17.63
CA VAL A 941 13.86 -8.69 16.88
C VAL A 941 12.74 -9.27 17.72
N ASN A 942 12.98 -9.64 18.99
CA ASN A 942 12.00 -10.22 19.91
C ASN A 942 11.57 -9.31 21.06
N VAL A 943 12.18 -8.09 21.17
CA VAL A 943 11.79 -7.04 22.12
C VAL A 943 11.66 -5.71 21.38
N GLY A 944 10.54 -5.01 21.51
CA GLY A 944 10.33 -3.75 20.77
C GLY A 944 9.00 -3.06 21.07
N THR A 945 8.66 -2.10 20.23
CA THR A 945 7.37 -1.41 20.30
C THR A 945 6.30 -2.16 19.52
N VAL A 946 5.03 -1.80 19.72
CA VAL A 946 3.88 -2.32 18.99
C VAL A 946 4.12 -2.27 17.47
N HIS A 947 4.68 -1.16 16.96
CA HIS A 947 5.04 -1.02 15.53
C HIS A 947 6.07 -2.05 15.04
N THR A 948 7.00 -2.48 15.89
CA THR A 948 8.06 -3.45 15.53
C THR A 948 7.48 -4.84 15.25
N PHE A 949 6.38 -5.18 15.91
CA PHE A 949 5.77 -6.50 15.84
C PHE A 949 4.56 -6.60 14.92
N GLN A 950 4.19 -5.52 14.25
CA GLN A 950 3.11 -5.58 13.30
C GLN A 950 3.42 -6.59 12.17
N GLY A 951 2.44 -7.39 11.78
CA GLY A 951 2.63 -8.50 10.84
C GLY A 951 3.32 -9.75 11.38
N LYS A 952 3.89 -9.70 12.60
CA LYS A 952 4.55 -10.84 13.26
C LYS A 952 3.60 -11.51 14.25
N GLU A 953 3.94 -12.73 14.69
CA GLU A 953 3.17 -13.49 15.67
C GLU A 953 4.09 -14.37 16.51
N ALA A 954 3.72 -14.61 17.75
CA ALA A 954 4.41 -15.48 18.68
C ALA A 954 3.40 -16.32 19.48
N LYS A 955 3.87 -17.37 20.09
CA LYS A 955 3.05 -18.20 20.99
C LYS A 955 2.65 -17.39 22.21
N ILE A 956 3.62 -16.68 22.82
CA ILE A 956 3.48 -15.94 24.07
C ILE A 956 3.86 -14.47 23.83
N VAL A 957 3.06 -13.54 24.33
CA VAL A 957 3.35 -12.10 24.30
C VAL A 957 3.23 -11.49 25.70
N TYR A 958 4.27 -10.78 26.11
CA TYR A 958 4.26 -9.90 27.27
C TYR A 958 4.14 -8.44 26.80
N PHE A 959 3.07 -7.77 27.22
CA PHE A 959 2.82 -6.37 26.93
C PHE A 959 3.10 -5.51 28.17
N VAL A 960 4.23 -4.78 28.16
CA VAL A 960 4.69 -3.99 29.30
C VAL A 960 4.32 -2.54 29.11
N LEU A 961 3.43 -2.06 29.94
CA LEU A 961 2.82 -0.74 29.80
C LEU A 961 3.71 0.40 30.30
N GLY A 962 4.56 0.16 31.31
CA GLY A 962 5.33 1.23 31.95
C GLY A 962 4.43 2.28 32.61
N ALA A 963 4.96 3.49 32.78
CA ALA A 963 4.33 4.66 33.38
C ALA A 963 3.94 4.50 34.87
N ASP A 964 3.74 5.62 35.51
CA ASP A 964 3.25 5.78 36.88
C ASP A 964 2.34 7.00 36.99
N LYS A 965 1.90 7.38 38.19
CA LYS A 965 1.04 8.54 38.43
C LYS A 965 1.68 9.87 37.99
N SER A 966 3.01 9.98 37.94
CA SER A 966 3.70 11.19 37.49
C SER A 966 3.73 11.32 35.96
N SER A 967 3.51 10.22 35.25
CA SER A 967 3.45 10.12 33.77
C SER A 967 2.06 9.72 33.28
N GLN A 968 1.01 10.16 33.94
CA GLN A 968 -0.40 9.83 33.65
C GLN A 968 -0.80 10.19 32.22
N GLY A 969 -0.32 11.29 31.64
CA GLY A 969 -0.58 11.63 30.24
C GLY A 969 -0.07 10.57 29.26
N ALA A 970 1.12 10.02 29.52
CA ALA A 970 1.64 8.92 28.71
C ALA A 970 0.84 7.63 28.89
N ALA A 971 0.41 7.32 30.13
CA ALA A 971 -0.46 6.17 30.39
C ALA A 971 -1.80 6.32 29.65
N SER A 972 -2.42 7.50 29.69
CA SER A 972 -3.67 7.80 28.96
C SER A 972 -3.48 7.62 27.46
N TRP A 973 -2.39 8.12 26.89
CA TRP A 973 -2.08 7.96 25.48
C TRP A 973 -1.96 6.48 25.06
N ALA A 974 -1.34 5.63 25.89
CA ALA A 974 -1.16 4.20 25.58
C ALA A 974 -2.49 3.43 25.47
N VAL A 975 -3.57 3.93 26.04
CA VAL A 975 -4.91 3.31 26.06
C VAL A 975 -6.00 4.25 25.56
N SER A 976 -5.65 5.33 24.87
CA SER A 976 -6.62 6.27 24.30
C SER A 976 -7.36 5.70 23.08
N ASP A 977 -6.68 4.84 22.31
CA ASP A 977 -7.18 4.21 21.09
C ASP A 977 -7.03 2.69 21.19
N SER A 978 -8.02 1.94 20.70
CA SER A 978 -8.01 0.47 20.70
C SER A 978 -6.87 -0.13 19.88
N ASN A 979 -6.30 0.60 18.92
CA ASN A 979 -5.36 0.09 17.93
C ASN A 979 -4.11 -0.56 18.56
N MET A 980 -3.53 0.07 19.60
CA MET A 980 -2.35 -0.49 20.27
C MET A 980 -2.65 -1.79 21.01
N MET A 981 -3.75 -1.84 21.75
CA MET A 981 -4.19 -3.04 22.48
C MET A 981 -4.56 -4.15 21.49
N ASN A 982 -5.30 -3.82 20.43
CA ASN A 982 -5.67 -4.75 19.37
C ASN A 982 -4.43 -5.39 18.73
N VAL A 983 -3.42 -4.58 18.36
CA VAL A 983 -2.20 -5.12 17.78
C VAL A 983 -1.44 -5.98 18.78
N ALA A 984 -1.26 -5.53 20.02
CA ALA A 984 -0.53 -6.29 21.04
C ALA A 984 -1.19 -7.65 21.31
N ALA A 985 -2.49 -7.68 21.55
CA ALA A 985 -3.24 -8.91 21.82
C ALA A 985 -3.20 -9.89 20.63
N THR A 986 -3.35 -9.39 19.41
CA THR A 986 -3.35 -10.23 18.19
C THR A 986 -1.97 -10.69 17.73
N ARG A 987 -0.88 -10.29 18.39
CA ARG A 987 0.43 -10.92 18.22
C ARG A 987 0.52 -12.27 18.92
N ALA A 988 -0.23 -12.46 19.99
CA ALA A 988 -0.26 -13.70 20.76
C ALA A 988 -1.16 -14.75 20.10
N LYS A 989 -0.63 -15.97 19.93
CA LYS A 989 -1.42 -17.13 19.50
C LYS A 989 -2.15 -17.79 20.67
N GLU A 990 -1.43 -18.02 21.77
CA GLU A 990 -1.88 -18.83 22.90
C GLU A 990 -1.91 -18.07 24.22
N GLU A 991 -0.93 -17.22 24.51
CA GLU A 991 -0.77 -16.57 25.81
C GLU A 991 -0.49 -15.07 25.66
N PHE A 992 -1.24 -14.25 26.41
CA PHE A 992 -1.09 -12.80 26.40
C PHE A 992 -1.08 -12.26 27.83
N TYR A 993 0.00 -11.64 28.22
CA TYR A 993 0.19 -11.12 29.57
C TYR A 993 0.46 -9.62 29.52
N ILE A 994 -0.31 -8.87 30.31
CA ILE A 994 -0.11 -7.43 30.51
C ILE A 994 0.62 -7.21 31.83
N ILE A 995 1.68 -6.41 31.81
CA ILE A 995 2.45 -6.00 33.00
C ILE A 995 2.33 -4.49 33.16
N GLY A 996 1.69 -4.03 34.23
CA GLY A 996 1.46 -2.59 34.45
C GLY A 996 0.68 -2.32 35.74
N ASP A 997 0.69 -1.09 36.23
CA ASP A 997 -0.11 -0.63 37.37
C ASP A 997 -1.60 -0.64 36.98
N LYS A 998 -2.29 -1.75 37.29
CA LYS A 998 -3.69 -1.96 36.93
C LYS A 998 -4.61 -0.87 37.56
N THR A 999 -4.26 -0.44 38.77
CA THR A 999 -5.02 0.62 39.46
C THR A 999 -4.92 1.96 38.76
N LEU A 1000 -3.71 2.32 38.31
CA LEU A 1000 -3.48 3.52 37.49
C LEU A 1000 -4.31 3.43 36.20
N TYR A 1001 -4.15 2.38 35.42
CA TYR A 1001 -4.80 2.26 34.11
C TYR A 1001 -6.33 2.21 34.20
N ALA A 1002 -6.88 1.54 35.22
CA ALA A 1002 -8.33 1.54 35.51
C ALA A 1002 -8.87 2.93 35.90
N SER A 1003 -8.03 3.77 36.53
CA SER A 1003 -8.43 5.11 36.99
C SER A 1003 -8.41 6.18 35.86
N LEU A 1004 -7.85 5.87 34.67
CA LEU A 1004 -7.76 6.81 33.56
C LEU A 1004 -9.10 7.11 32.87
N GLY A 1005 -10.14 6.33 33.16
CA GLY A 1005 -11.43 6.46 32.47
C GLY A 1005 -11.41 5.94 31.02
N SER A 1006 -10.33 5.24 30.62
CA SER A 1006 -10.22 4.65 29.29
C SER A 1006 -11.13 3.44 29.16
N GLU A 1007 -11.99 3.46 28.15
CA GLU A 1007 -12.85 2.32 27.78
C GLU A 1007 -11.98 1.10 27.37
N VAL A 1008 -10.91 1.33 26.62
CA VAL A 1008 -9.97 0.30 26.18
C VAL A 1008 -9.35 -0.46 27.36
N ALA A 1009 -8.84 0.26 28.37
CA ALA A 1009 -8.25 -0.37 29.55
C ALA A 1009 -9.32 -1.16 30.35
N ASN A 1010 -10.47 -0.54 30.62
CA ASN A 1010 -11.52 -1.13 31.45
C ASN A 1010 -12.16 -2.37 30.79
N GLN A 1011 -12.45 -2.33 29.50
CA GLN A 1011 -12.94 -3.49 28.76
C GLN A 1011 -11.90 -4.61 28.71
N THR A 1012 -10.62 -4.30 28.46
CA THR A 1012 -9.54 -5.31 28.46
C THR A 1012 -9.45 -6.02 29.81
N ILE A 1013 -9.48 -5.28 30.93
CA ILE A 1013 -9.47 -5.83 32.28
C ILE A 1013 -10.68 -6.75 32.47
N SER A 1014 -11.88 -6.27 32.14
CA SER A 1014 -13.12 -7.04 32.29
C SER A 1014 -13.10 -8.34 31.51
N ILE A 1015 -12.69 -8.31 30.25
CA ILE A 1015 -12.60 -9.49 29.37
C ILE A 1015 -11.66 -10.55 29.96
N ILE A 1016 -10.46 -10.13 30.43
CA ILE A 1016 -9.48 -11.07 30.99
C ILE A 1016 -10.05 -11.68 32.30
N GLU A 1017 -10.63 -10.87 33.18
CA GLU A 1017 -11.20 -11.35 34.44
C GLU A 1017 -12.39 -12.28 34.24
N ASP A 1018 -13.29 -11.94 33.33
CA ASP A 1018 -14.45 -12.76 32.98
C ASP A 1018 -14.06 -14.11 32.37
N TYR A 1019 -13.04 -14.10 31.52
CA TYR A 1019 -12.49 -15.32 30.94
C TYR A 1019 -11.88 -16.20 32.02
N ASN A 1020 -11.03 -15.65 32.89
CA ASN A 1020 -10.38 -16.39 33.96
C ASN A 1020 -11.37 -16.95 34.99
N ARG A 1021 -12.51 -16.24 35.26
CA ARG A 1021 -13.57 -16.75 36.10
C ARG A 1021 -14.33 -17.94 35.51
N LYS A 1022 -14.43 -18.01 34.20
CA LYS A 1022 -15.13 -19.10 33.48
C LYS A 1022 -14.25 -20.33 33.25
N THR A 1023 -12.93 -20.17 33.26
CA THR A 1023 -11.98 -21.24 32.94
C THR A 1023 -11.29 -21.82 34.17
N ARG A 1024 -11.29 -21.11 35.31
CA ARG A 1024 -10.93 -21.60 36.65
C ARG A 1024 -12.15 -22.24 37.31
#